data_e741bc8bfd734dbcb0783aadfd442f9f
#
_entry.id   e741bc8bfd734dbcb0783aadfd442f9f
#
_cell.length_a   1.000
_cell.length_b   1.000
_cell.length_c   1.000
_cell.angle_alpha   90.00
_cell.angle_beta   90.00
_cell.angle_gamma   90.00
#
_symmetry.space_group_name_H-M   'P 1'
#
loop_
_entity.id
_entity.type
_entity.pdbx_description
1 polymer ?
#
loop_
_entity_poly.entity_id
_entity_poly.type
_entity_poly.pdbx_seq_one_letter_code
_entity_poly.pdbx_strand_id
1 'polypeptide(L)'
;MLPALGVVRPWADPQLVEIGRLPMRPPTRAADTIEQARTDRPSRWRRTLDGRWQFRLFDHPDRVPATAVTKPAGGASWTTVAVPGNWTLQDVGDLPQYTNVQMPCPGPPPRMPDRNPTGVYRRTVRIPRGWLDRQVVLHIGGAESVHALYVNGAFAGYGTDSRLASEYDISPHVHAGVNDIAIVVVRWSAQSYVEDQDQWWMAGLHREVFVEARAAVHLSHLVCDAGLDATTGTLTATATLGGLLPPDTGWQVRFSVETLGGRRLGPAVTGRVRSKFERPYVFTGHTATASFQLPDVDVWSAESPSRYRVVAELVDPNEVVTEVHTQLVGFRSVEVRDRQLLVNGEPIWIFGVNRHDHHPTRGKAVTVADMRDDLLSMRRNNITALRCAHYPNDPRLLDLCDEIGMYVVDEANLESHAYNTSLCDDPRYRSTWLARGARMVERDRNHPSVIVWSLGNEAGYGPNHDALAGWIRHVDPTRPLHYEGAVFHEGWVDGGRAASDLVCPMYPTIESIEAYGRSGRGDRPLIMCEYSHAMGNSNGSLADYWDVITGTPGLQGGFIWEWKDHGLLTTLPNGKRGFAYGGQFGEKPHDGNFVADGLMSSDLRPHPAMQEVMWVHRPVVVELDGDDLVVTNRRSFTDLDDLRADWELLVDGVVTDCGELTIGDVAPSSTIRVALPFVPPDGADVSVTVRWTQRRASPWAAAGH
;
A
#
# COMPACT_ATOMS: atom_id res chain seq x y z
N MET A 1 -24.14 7.27 -26.11
CA MET A 1 -23.17 6.16 -26.22
C MET A 1 -21.79 6.76 -26.45
N LEU A 2 -20.80 6.36 -25.66
CA LEU A 2 -19.43 6.87 -25.81
C LEU A 2 -18.89 6.48 -27.19
N PRO A 3 -18.21 7.40 -27.90
CA PRO A 3 -17.64 7.10 -29.21
C PRO A 3 -16.70 5.89 -29.16
N ALA A 4 -16.71 5.07 -30.18
CA ALA A 4 -15.90 3.86 -30.36
C ALA A 4 -16.20 2.68 -29.45
N LEU A 5 -17.09 2.81 -28.44
CA LEU A 5 -17.53 1.68 -27.62
C LEU A 5 -18.77 0.95 -28.21
N GLY A 6 -19.38 1.50 -29.23
CA GLY A 6 -20.50 0.89 -29.95
C GLY A 6 -21.68 0.55 -29.02
N VAL A 7 -22.19 -0.67 -29.14
CA VAL A 7 -23.25 -1.21 -28.26
C VAL A 7 -22.71 -1.80 -26.96
N VAL A 8 -21.39 -1.97 -26.85
CA VAL A 8 -20.74 -2.50 -25.63
C VAL A 8 -20.79 -1.45 -24.54
N ARG A 9 -21.18 -1.87 -23.33
CA ARG A 9 -21.17 -1.07 -22.11
C ARG A 9 -20.12 -1.65 -21.16
N PRO A 10 -18.82 -1.33 -21.34
CA PRO A 10 -17.74 -1.94 -20.59
C PRO A 10 -17.86 -1.71 -19.08
N TRP A 11 -18.47 -0.61 -18.65
CA TRP A 11 -18.75 -0.35 -17.24
C TRP A 11 -19.78 -1.29 -16.61
N ALA A 12 -20.57 -2.03 -17.41
CA ALA A 12 -21.56 -2.99 -16.94
C ALA A 12 -21.12 -4.45 -17.12
N ASP A 13 -19.93 -4.69 -17.66
CA ASP A 13 -19.39 -6.02 -17.91
C ASP A 13 -18.26 -6.35 -16.93
N PRO A 14 -18.46 -7.28 -15.97
CA PRO A 14 -17.44 -7.65 -14.99
C PRO A 14 -16.24 -8.40 -15.60
N GLN A 15 -16.40 -9.00 -16.79
CA GLN A 15 -15.32 -9.73 -17.46
C GLN A 15 -14.32 -8.79 -18.16
N LEU A 16 -14.78 -7.60 -18.54
CA LEU A 16 -13.97 -6.65 -19.28
C LEU A 16 -13.21 -5.73 -18.33
N VAL A 17 -11.96 -6.08 -18.05
CA VAL A 17 -11.11 -5.34 -17.12
C VAL A 17 -10.29 -4.24 -17.79
N GLU A 18 -10.06 -4.31 -19.12
CA GLU A 18 -9.25 -3.33 -19.85
C GLU A 18 -9.45 -3.37 -21.36
N ILE A 19 -9.13 -2.25 -22.02
CA ILE A 19 -8.94 -2.17 -23.49
C ILE A 19 -7.72 -1.29 -23.73
N GLY A 20 -6.68 -1.82 -24.38
CA GLY A 20 -5.49 -1.05 -24.77
C GLY A 20 -4.60 -0.57 -23.61
N ARG A 21 -4.82 -1.07 -22.40
CA ARG A 21 -3.97 -0.76 -21.23
C ARG A 21 -2.65 -1.51 -21.34
N LEU A 22 -1.55 -0.83 -21.04
CA LEU A 22 -0.22 -1.44 -20.95
C LEU A 22 -0.10 -2.33 -19.69
N PRO A 23 0.78 -3.34 -19.71
CA PRO A 23 1.06 -4.16 -18.53
C PRO A 23 1.49 -3.31 -17.33
N MET A 24 1.13 -3.77 -16.12
CA MET A 24 1.59 -3.15 -14.88
C MET A 24 3.09 -3.35 -14.70
N ARG A 25 3.73 -2.41 -14.04
CA ARG A 25 5.16 -2.44 -13.76
C ARG A 25 5.48 -1.70 -12.45
N PRO A 26 6.60 -2.00 -11.79
CA PRO A 26 7.10 -1.15 -10.70
C PRO A 26 7.29 0.31 -11.18
N PRO A 27 6.98 1.30 -10.33
CA PRO A 27 7.15 2.71 -10.68
C PRO A 27 8.64 3.06 -10.80
N THR A 28 9.18 3.07 -12.01
CA THR A 28 10.55 3.50 -12.28
C THR A 28 10.55 4.70 -13.24
N ARG A 29 11.60 5.49 -13.20
CA ARG A 29 11.77 6.65 -14.07
C ARG A 29 13.01 6.49 -14.95
N ALA A 30 12.82 6.66 -16.25
CA ALA A 30 13.94 6.76 -17.18
C ALA A 30 14.74 8.03 -16.95
N ALA A 31 16.06 7.90 -16.89
CA ALA A 31 17.01 9.01 -16.82
C ALA A 31 18.05 8.89 -17.91
N ASP A 32 18.68 10.02 -18.29
CA ASP A 32 19.73 10.03 -19.29
C ASP A 32 21.09 9.64 -18.67
N THR A 33 21.26 9.80 -17.36
CA THR A 33 22.51 9.48 -16.63
C THR A 33 22.25 8.90 -15.25
N ILE A 34 23.23 8.20 -14.68
CA ILE A 34 23.16 7.65 -13.32
C ILE A 34 22.91 8.77 -12.29
N GLU A 35 23.53 9.93 -12.45
CA GLU A 35 23.34 11.06 -11.53
C GLU A 35 21.91 11.58 -11.53
N GLN A 36 21.28 11.66 -12.71
CA GLN A 36 19.86 12.02 -12.81
C GLN A 36 18.97 10.94 -12.18
N ALA A 37 19.29 9.66 -12.41
CA ALA A 37 18.54 8.54 -11.85
C ALA A 37 18.62 8.47 -10.32
N ARG A 38 19.70 8.97 -9.69
CA ARG A 38 19.85 9.05 -8.24
C ARG A 38 19.05 10.19 -7.59
N THR A 39 18.54 11.10 -8.38
CA THR A 39 17.84 12.30 -7.88
C THR A 39 16.39 12.30 -8.34
N ASP A 40 15.49 12.85 -7.53
CA ASP A 40 14.08 13.06 -7.90
C ASP A 40 13.87 14.25 -8.86
N ARG A 41 14.91 14.67 -9.59
CA ARG A 41 14.78 15.77 -10.53
C ARG A 41 13.79 15.40 -11.64
N PRO A 42 12.91 16.33 -12.04
CA PRO A 42 11.97 16.11 -13.12
C PRO A 42 12.68 15.69 -14.41
N SER A 43 12.25 14.56 -14.99
CA SER A 43 12.75 14.14 -16.31
C SER A 43 12.18 15.04 -17.40
N ARG A 44 13.01 15.41 -18.40
CA ARG A 44 12.54 16.09 -19.62
C ARG A 44 11.55 15.26 -20.42
N TRP A 45 11.48 13.96 -20.15
CA TRP A 45 10.60 13.00 -20.81
C TRP A 45 9.28 12.79 -20.08
N ARG A 46 9.01 13.53 -18.99
CA ARG A 46 7.76 13.46 -18.24
C ARG A 46 7.15 14.84 -18.06
N ARG A 47 5.82 14.93 -18.20
CA ARG A 47 5.04 16.15 -17.96
C ARG A 47 3.82 15.80 -17.12
N THR A 48 3.71 16.43 -15.95
CA THR A 48 2.51 16.31 -15.13
C THR A 48 1.32 16.96 -15.82
N LEU A 49 0.17 16.32 -15.64
CA LEU A 49 -1.14 16.85 -15.97
C LEU A 49 -1.95 17.16 -14.71
N ASP A 50 -1.34 17.08 -13.53
CA ASP A 50 -1.96 17.50 -12.27
C ASP A 50 -2.29 18.99 -12.29
N GLY A 51 -3.31 19.39 -11.53
CA GLY A 51 -3.78 20.76 -11.45
C GLY A 51 -5.21 20.93 -11.96
N ARG A 52 -5.52 22.03 -12.63
CA ARG A 52 -6.90 22.37 -13.03
C ARG A 52 -7.27 21.73 -14.37
N TRP A 53 -8.43 21.03 -14.39
CA TRP A 53 -9.01 20.42 -15.58
C TRP A 53 -10.39 21.04 -15.84
N GLN A 54 -10.77 21.21 -17.11
CA GLN A 54 -12.14 21.45 -17.49
C GLN A 54 -12.96 20.20 -17.21
N PHE A 55 -14.13 20.37 -16.59
CA PHE A 55 -14.98 19.27 -16.14
C PHE A 55 -16.44 19.48 -16.49
N ARG A 56 -17.12 18.41 -16.83
CA ARG A 56 -18.56 18.42 -16.99
C ARG A 56 -19.16 17.11 -16.49
N LEU A 57 -20.17 17.23 -15.62
CA LEU A 57 -20.93 16.09 -15.09
C LEU A 57 -22.14 15.78 -15.97
N PHE A 58 -22.40 14.49 -16.15
CA PHE A 58 -23.58 13.93 -16.82
C PHE A 58 -24.25 12.92 -15.88
N ASP A 59 -25.58 12.76 -15.99
CA ASP A 59 -26.34 11.87 -15.12
C ASP A 59 -26.14 10.38 -15.43
N HIS A 60 -25.63 10.03 -16.62
CA HIS A 60 -25.44 8.65 -17.03
C HIS A 60 -24.42 8.56 -18.19
N PRO A 61 -23.59 7.49 -18.27
CA PRO A 61 -22.61 7.35 -19.35
C PRO A 61 -23.25 7.31 -20.75
N ASP A 62 -24.45 6.77 -20.91
CA ASP A 62 -25.18 6.78 -22.20
C ASP A 62 -25.61 8.20 -22.64
N ARG A 63 -25.62 9.17 -21.74
CA ARG A 63 -25.98 10.58 -22.01
C ARG A 63 -24.77 11.44 -22.36
N VAL A 64 -23.56 10.91 -22.30
CA VAL A 64 -22.35 11.61 -22.70
C VAL A 64 -22.33 11.73 -24.22
N PRO A 65 -22.51 12.95 -24.81
CA PRO A 65 -22.51 13.09 -26.26
C PRO A 65 -21.09 12.95 -26.82
N ALA A 66 -20.95 12.45 -28.03
CA ALA A 66 -19.67 12.34 -28.75
C ALA A 66 -18.88 13.67 -28.72
N THR A 67 -19.59 14.80 -28.81
CA THR A 67 -18.98 16.14 -28.80
C THR A 67 -18.26 16.46 -27.49
N ALA A 68 -18.60 15.81 -26.39
CA ALA A 68 -17.92 16.05 -25.10
C ALA A 68 -16.46 15.58 -25.13
N VAL A 69 -16.12 14.63 -25.98
CA VAL A 69 -14.75 14.10 -26.12
C VAL A 69 -14.07 14.46 -27.45
N THR A 70 -14.86 14.83 -28.48
CA THR A 70 -14.31 15.14 -29.84
C THR A 70 -14.17 16.64 -30.12
N LYS A 71 -14.85 17.52 -29.39
CA LYS A 71 -14.74 18.97 -29.53
C LYS A 71 -14.07 19.60 -28.31
N PRO A 72 -13.35 20.71 -28.44
CA PRO A 72 -12.77 21.41 -27.30
C PRO A 72 -13.83 21.73 -26.24
N ALA A 73 -13.44 21.69 -24.96
CA ALA A 73 -14.28 22.11 -23.85
C ALA A 73 -14.59 23.62 -23.97
N GLY A 74 -15.81 24.00 -23.70
CA GLY A 74 -16.23 25.42 -23.74
C GLY A 74 -17.69 25.63 -23.47
N GLY A 75 -18.05 26.90 -23.11
CA GLY A 75 -19.42 27.31 -22.77
C GLY A 75 -19.77 27.09 -21.28
N ALA A 76 -20.93 27.62 -20.88
CA ALA A 76 -21.37 27.72 -19.49
C ALA A 76 -21.61 26.36 -18.78
N SER A 77 -21.63 25.25 -19.51
CA SER A 77 -21.84 23.92 -18.95
C SER A 77 -20.53 23.21 -18.50
N TRP A 78 -19.37 23.84 -18.70
CA TRP A 78 -18.09 23.35 -18.24
C TRP A 78 -17.64 24.15 -17.02
N THR A 79 -17.19 23.43 -16.00
CA THR A 79 -16.56 24.00 -14.80
C THR A 79 -15.10 23.58 -14.74
N THR A 80 -14.44 23.88 -13.62
CA THR A 80 -13.04 23.50 -13.40
C THR A 80 -12.91 22.73 -12.11
N VAL A 81 -12.22 21.59 -12.16
CA VAL A 81 -11.90 20.76 -10.99
C VAL A 81 -10.39 20.57 -10.84
N ALA A 82 -9.95 20.30 -9.62
CA ALA A 82 -8.59 19.91 -9.32
C ALA A 82 -8.37 18.41 -9.58
N VAL A 83 -7.20 18.05 -10.11
CA VAL A 83 -6.69 16.70 -10.25
C VAL A 83 -5.27 16.67 -9.71
N PRO A 84 -4.90 15.77 -8.80
CA PRO A 84 -5.73 14.78 -8.13
C PRO A 84 -6.89 15.38 -7.33
N GLY A 85 -8.03 14.69 -7.30
CA GLY A 85 -9.18 15.10 -6.51
C GLY A 85 -10.43 14.27 -6.79
N ASN A 86 -11.30 14.20 -5.79
CA ASN A 86 -12.63 13.64 -5.93
C ASN A 86 -13.61 14.74 -6.33
N TRP A 87 -14.35 14.58 -7.44
CA TRP A 87 -15.30 15.60 -7.86
C TRP A 87 -16.46 15.79 -6.86
N THR A 88 -16.80 14.72 -6.13
CA THR A 88 -17.84 14.74 -5.09
C THR A 88 -17.55 15.70 -3.94
N LEU A 89 -16.32 16.22 -3.83
CA LEU A 89 -15.89 17.22 -2.85
C LEU A 89 -15.61 18.60 -3.49
N GLN A 90 -15.99 18.81 -4.76
CA GLN A 90 -15.62 20.01 -5.51
C GLN A 90 -16.84 20.81 -6.04
N ASP A 91 -18.00 20.64 -5.41
CA ASP A 91 -19.22 21.41 -5.67
C ASP A 91 -19.68 21.39 -7.15
N VAL A 92 -19.68 20.21 -7.74
CA VAL A 92 -20.08 20.02 -9.15
C VAL A 92 -21.47 19.37 -9.34
N GLY A 93 -22.26 19.25 -8.24
CA GLY A 93 -23.62 18.70 -8.28
C GLY A 93 -23.72 17.19 -8.05
N ASP A 94 -22.64 16.58 -7.53
CA ASP A 94 -22.61 15.20 -7.02
C ASP A 94 -21.92 15.20 -5.66
N LEU A 95 -22.37 14.36 -4.72
CA LEU A 95 -21.93 14.35 -3.33
C LEU A 95 -21.35 12.97 -2.95
N PRO A 96 -20.48 12.91 -1.94
CA PRO A 96 -20.02 11.64 -1.41
C PRO A 96 -21.18 10.87 -0.77
N GLN A 97 -21.07 9.56 -0.72
CA GLN A 97 -22.01 8.67 -0.04
C GLN A 97 -21.22 7.69 0.81
N TYR A 98 -21.71 7.39 2.01
CA TYR A 98 -21.08 6.42 2.88
C TYR A 98 -22.02 5.26 3.17
N THR A 99 -21.57 4.06 2.86
CA THR A 99 -22.17 2.80 3.31
C THR A 99 -21.06 1.83 3.72
N ASN A 100 -21.41 0.90 4.62
CA ASN A 100 -20.55 -0.20 5.04
C ASN A 100 -21.05 -1.51 4.40
N VAL A 101 -21.95 -2.23 5.08
CA VAL A 101 -22.40 -3.58 4.69
C VAL A 101 -23.47 -3.62 3.59
N GLN A 102 -23.78 -2.51 2.97
CA GLN A 102 -24.83 -2.40 1.95
C GLN A 102 -24.36 -1.58 0.74
N MET A 103 -24.71 -2.05 -0.45
CA MET A 103 -24.42 -1.26 -1.65
C MET A 103 -25.24 0.04 -1.68
N PRO A 104 -24.64 1.16 -2.12
CA PRO A 104 -25.33 2.44 -2.24
C PRO A 104 -26.40 2.46 -3.34
N CYS A 105 -26.47 1.44 -4.18
CA CYS A 105 -27.44 1.32 -5.25
C CYS A 105 -28.21 -0.03 -5.17
N PRO A 106 -29.51 -0.05 -5.48
CA PRO A 106 -30.29 -1.26 -5.45
C PRO A 106 -30.05 -2.16 -6.66
N GLY A 107 -30.14 -3.46 -6.44
CA GLY A 107 -30.16 -4.48 -7.48
C GLY A 107 -28.99 -5.46 -7.39
N PRO A 108 -29.13 -6.65 -7.98
CA PRO A 108 -28.06 -7.64 -7.95
C PRO A 108 -26.94 -7.27 -8.93
N PRO A 109 -25.66 -7.66 -8.62
CA PRO A 109 -24.56 -7.53 -9.54
C PRO A 109 -24.82 -8.23 -10.90
N PRO A 110 -24.42 -7.66 -12.01
CA PRO A 110 -23.72 -6.38 -12.20
C PRO A 110 -24.63 -5.19 -12.57
N ARG A 111 -25.88 -5.17 -12.08
CA ARG A 111 -26.85 -4.11 -12.44
C ARG A 111 -26.41 -2.74 -11.93
N MET A 112 -26.40 -1.76 -12.82
CA MET A 112 -26.07 -0.37 -12.49
C MET A 112 -27.31 0.45 -12.13
N PRO A 113 -27.19 1.50 -11.30
CA PRO A 113 -28.30 2.40 -11.01
C PRO A 113 -28.72 3.21 -12.23
N ASP A 114 -30.00 3.61 -12.30
CA ASP A 114 -30.53 4.42 -13.40
C ASP A 114 -29.89 5.82 -13.47
N ARG A 115 -29.54 6.40 -12.34
CA ARG A 115 -28.66 7.58 -12.22
C ARG A 115 -27.24 7.10 -11.95
N ASN A 116 -26.34 7.33 -12.92
CA ASN A 116 -24.95 6.92 -12.82
C ASN A 116 -24.05 8.11 -13.18
N PRO A 117 -23.71 8.97 -12.23
CA PRO A 117 -22.93 10.19 -12.48
C PRO A 117 -21.66 9.86 -13.26
N THR A 118 -21.44 10.61 -14.32
CA THR A 118 -20.31 10.40 -15.24
C THR A 118 -19.61 11.72 -15.50
N GLY A 119 -18.37 11.82 -15.07
CA GLY A 119 -17.54 13.01 -15.24
C GLY A 119 -16.69 12.96 -16.50
N VAL A 120 -16.72 14.01 -17.29
CA VAL A 120 -15.82 14.21 -18.44
C VAL A 120 -14.79 15.26 -18.07
N TYR A 121 -13.54 14.83 -17.99
CA TYR A 121 -12.37 15.67 -17.74
C TYR A 121 -11.71 16.04 -19.08
N ARG A 122 -11.31 17.30 -19.25
CA ARG A 122 -10.61 17.77 -20.44
C ARG A 122 -9.40 18.61 -20.08
N ARG A 123 -8.27 18.33 -20.73
CA ARG A 123 -7.05 19.11 -20.60
C ARG A 123 -6.21 19.05 -21.88
N THR A 124 -5.54 20.13 -22.19
CA THR A 124 -4.57 20.14 -23.29
C THR A 124 -3.15 19.89 -22.77
N VAL A 125 -2.36 19.20 -23.58
CA VAL A 125 -0.94 18.98 -23.34
C VAL A 125 -0.15 19.30 -24.62
N ARG A 126 1.00 19.96 -24.46
CA ARG A 126 1.90 20.22 -25.58
C ARG A 126 2.93 19.09 -25.66
N ILE A 127 2.89 18.33 -26.76
CA ILE A 127 3.86 17.29 -27.09
C ILE A 127 4.99 17.92 -27.94
N PRO A 128 6.28 17.87 -27.47
CA PRO A 128 7.39 18.32 -28.26
C PRO A 128 7.61 17.47 -29.50
N ARG A 129 8.14 18.07 -30.58
CA ARG A 129 8.42 17.31 -31.81
C ARG A 129 9.36 16.11 -31.57
N GLY A 130 10.37 16.26 -30.70
CA GLY A 130 11.31 15.19 -30.37
C GLY A 130 10.71 14.04 -29.52
N TRP A 131 9.42 14.10 -29.18
CA TRP A 131 8.72 12.98 -28.54
C TRP A 131 8.04 12.05 -29.56
N LEU A 132 7.87 12.50 -30.83
CA LEU A 132 7.13 11.72 -31.84
C LEU A 132 7.88 10.47 -32.32
N ASP A 133 9.19 10.42 -32.13
CA ASP A 133 10.01 9.23 -32.44
C ASP A 133 10.12 8.29 -31.21
N ARG A 134 9.27 8.54 -30.20
CA ARG A 134 9.22 7.78 -28.94
C ARG A 134 7.83 7.22 -28.71
N GLN A 135 7.71 6.24 -27.82
CA GLN A 135 6.44 5.81 -27.30
C GLN A 135 5.93 6.86 -26.30
N VAL A 136 4.84 7.53 -26.62
CA VAL A 136 4.20 8.49 -25.71
C VAL A 136 3.13 7.77 -24.90
N VAL A 137 3.31 7.73 -23.59
CA VAL A 137 2.44 7.02 -22.65
C VAL A 137 1.69 8.02 -21.79
N LEU A 138 0.39 7.85 -21.63
CA LEU A 138 -0.42 8.56 -20.65
C LEU A 138 -0.66 7.66 -19.44
N HIS A 139 -0.35 8.17 -18.28
CA HIS A 139 -0.54 7.51 -16.96
C HIS A 139 -1.70 8.14 -16.21
N ILE A 140 -2.62 7.31 -15.72
CA ILE A 140 -3.72 7.67 -14.81
C ILE A 140 -3.51 6.89 -13.52
N GLY A 141 -3.09 7.56 -12.46
CA GLY A 141 -2.70 6.92 -11.20
C GLY A 141 -3.85 6.26 -10.42
N GLY A 142 -5.08 6.77 -10.59
CA GLY A 142 -6.30 6.21 -9.98
C GLY A 142 -7.55 6.94 -10.46
N ALA A 143 -8.59 6.19 -10.79
CA ALA A 143 -9.87 6.71 -11.28
C ALA A 143 -11.03 5.87 -10.75
N GLU A 144 -11.88 6.44 -9.92
CA GLU A 144 -13.00 5.73 -9.29
C GLU A 144 -14.30 5.99 -10.05
N SER A 145 -14.97 4.91 -10.56
CA SER A 145 -14.65 3.49 -10.49
C SER A 145 -13.93 2.97 -11.74
N VAL A 146 -14.31 3.42 -12.95
CA VAL A 146 -13.75 3.02 -14.24
C VAL A 146 -13.62 4.22 -15.17
N HIS A 147 -12.73 4.14 -16.16
CA HIS A 147 -12.48 5.26 -17.04
C HIS A 147 -12.28 4.84 -18.51
N ALA A 148 -12.61 5.77 -19.40
CA ALA A 148 -12.30 5.69 -20.83
C ALA A 148 -11.45 6.89 -21.26
N LEU A 149 -10.39 6.64 -22.01
CA LEU A 149 -9.44 7.65 -22.48
C LEU A 149 -9.67 7.98 -23.96
N TYR A 150 -9.68 9.27 -24.26
CA TYR A 150 -9.68 9.79 -25.64
C TYR A 150 -8.56 10.81 -25.81
N VAL A 151 -7.88 10.75 -26.94
CA VAL A 151 -6.82 11.68 -27.33
C VAL A 151 -7.17 12.26 -28.69
N ASN A 152 -7.25 13.59 -28.79
CA ASN A 152 -7.68 14.31 -30.00
C ASN A 152 -9.01 13.77 -30.56
N GLY A 153 -9.91 13.32 -29.68
CA GLY A 153 -11.21 12.76 -30.03
C GLY A 153 -11.22 11.29 -30.43
N ALA A 154 -10.06 10.65 -30.58
CA ALA A 154 -9.93 9.23 -30.82
C ALA A 154 -9.90 8.43 -29.51
N PHE A 155 -10.59 7.28 -29.46
CA PHE A 155 -10.54 6.37 -28.33
C PHE A 155 -9.15 5.74 -28.21
N ALA A 156 -8.55 5.82 -27.03
CA ALA A 156 -7.21 5.30 -26.75
C ALA A 156 -7.18 4.15 -25.74
N GLY A 157 -8.24 4.00 -24.91
CA GLY A 157 -8.29 2.89 -23.98
C GLY A 157 -9.38 2.98 -22.93
N TYR A 158 -9.55 1.88 -22.20
CA TYR A 158 -10.47 1.72 -21.07
C TYR A 158 -9.77 0.95 -19.94
N GLY A 159 -10.03 1.34 -18.69
CA GLY A 159 -9.47 0.68 -17.53
C GLY A 159 -10.41 0.60 -16.36
N THR A 160 -10.23 -0.44 -15.57
CA THR A 160 -10.90 -0.72 -14.30
C THR A 160 -9.88 -0.74 -13.17
N ASP A 161 -10.35 -0.94 -11.92
CA ASP A 161 -9.58 -0.87 -10.70
C ASP A 161 -9.21 0.56 -10.31
N SER A 162 -9.98 1.10 -9.35
CA SER A 162 -9.86 2.50 -8.96
C SER A 162 -8.53 2.82 -8.25
N ARG A 163 -7.80 1.81 -7.77
CA ARG A 163 -6.63 1.96 -6.89
C ARG A 163 -5.29 1.72 -7.56
N LEU A 164 -5.28 1.06 -8.71
CA LEU A 164 -4.06 0.80 -9.48
C LEU A 164 -4.00 1.68 -10.73
N ALA A 165 -2.81 2.15 -11.04
CA ALA A 165 -2.58 3.02 -12.19
C ALA A 165 -2.87 2.31 -13.51
N SER A 166 -3.33 3.06 -14.50
CA SER A 166 -3.51 2.60 -15.88
C SER A 166 -2.63 3.41 -16.82
N GLU A 167 -1.84 2.74 -17.65
CA GLU A 167 -0.99 3.34 -18.67
C GLU A 167 -1.49 2.99 -20.07
N TYR A 168 -1.42 3.97 -20.99
CA TYR A 168 -1.88 3.80 -22.36
C TYR A 168 -0.86 4.35 -23.33
N ASP A 169 -0.53 3.59 -24.38
CA ASP A 169 0.24 4.10 -25.50
C ASP A 169 -0.64 5.02 -26.37
N ILE A 170 -0.38 6.29 -26.27
CA ILE A 170 -1.10 7.33 -27.03
C ILE A 170 -0.35 7.81 -28.26
N SER A 171 0.81 7.21 -28.58
CA SER A 171 1.63 7.58 -29.75
C SER A 171 0.83 7.66 -31.06
N PRO A 172 -0.10 6.72 -31.37
CA PRO A 172 -0.89 6.78 -32.63
C PRO A 172 -1.85 7.96 -32.70
N HIS A 173 -2.11 8.62 -31.57
CA HIS A 173 -3.15 9.64 -31.44
C HIS A 173 -2.60 11.06 -31.21
N VAL A 174 -1.27 11.21 -31.01
CA VAL A 174 -0.66 12.52 -30.73
C VAL A 174 0.09 13.09 -31.93
N HIS A 175 0.23 14.40 -31.93
CA HIS A 175 1.05 15.15 -32.89
C HIS A 175 1.90 16.21 -32.19
N ALA A 176 2.91 16.75 -32.87
CA ALA A 176 3.69 17.86 -32.34
C ALA A 176 2.81 19.09 -32.10
N GLY A 177 2.96 19.71 -30.95
CA GLY A 177 2.14 20.85 -30.55
C GLY A 177 1.09 20.48 -29.50
N VAL A 178 -0.05 21.16 -29.55
CA VAL A 178 -1.11 21.03 -28.56
C VAL A 178 -2.01 19.84 -28.91
N ASN A 179 -2.16 18.92 -27.96
CA ASN A 179 -3.04 17.77 -28.05
C ASN A 179 -4.11 17.88 -26.96
N ASP A 180 -5.28 17.36 -27.21
CA ASP A 180 -6.40 17.37 -26.31
C ASP A 180 -6.62 15.98 -25.70
N ILE A 181 -6.64 15.94 -24.39
CA ILE A 181 -6.89 14.72 -23.59
C ILE A 181 -8.29 14.82 -22.99
N ALA A 182 -9.10 13.79 -23.19
CA ALA A 182 -10.37 13.63 -22.51
C ALA A 182 -10.39 12.30 -21.74
N ILE A 183 -10.74 12.35 -20.45
CA ILE A 183 -10.92 11.17 -19.60
C ILE A 183 -12.39 11.19 -19.15
N VAL A 184 -13.11 10.11 -19.45
CA VAL A 184 -14.49 9.90 -19.00
C VAL A 184 -14.46 8.93 -17.85
N VAL A 185 -14.89 9.36 -16.67
CA VAL A 185 -14.94 8.54 -15.46
C VAL A 185 -16.39 8.23 -15.13
N VAL A 186 -16.72 6.96 -14.98
CA VAL A 186 -18.06 6.48 -14.60
C VAL A 186 -18.05 6.11 -13.14
N ARG A 187 -18.98 6.67 -12.34
CA ARG A 187 -19.01 6.49 -10.89
C ARG A 187 -19.34 5.06 -10.49
N TRP A 188 -20.37 4.47 -11.10
CA TRP A 188 -20.83 3.12 -10.78
C TRP A 188 -20.61 2.16 -11.93
N SER A 189 -20.01 1.03 -11.64
CA SER A 189 -19.69 0.01 -12.64
C SER A 189 -19.87 -1.40 -12.06
N ALA A 190 -19.78 -2.42 -12.89
CA ALA A 190 -19.72 -3.80 -12.42
C ALA A 190 -18.58 -4.03 -11.43
N GLN A 191 -17.54 -3.21 -11.52
CA GLN A 191 -16.38 -3.26 -10.63
C GLN A 191 -16.65 -2.66 -9.25
N SER A 192 -17.67 -1.79 -9.10
CA SER A 192 -18.04 -1.23 -7.80
C SER A 192 -18.48 -2.30 -6.81
N TYR A 193 -19.01 -3.42 -7.28
CA TYR A 193 -19.41 -4.55 -6.43
C TYR A 193 -18.25 -5.34 -5.81
N VAL A 194 -17.03 -5.07 -6.24
CA VAL A 194 -15.80 -5.63 -5.68
C VAL A 194 -14.84 -4.54 -5.17
N GLU A 195 -15.36 -3.34 -5.00
CA GLU A 195 -14.73 -2.19 -4.33
C GLU A 195 -15.65 -1.67 -3.21
N ASP A 196 -16.29 -2.59 -2.50
CA ASP A 196 -17.34 -2.36 -1.50
C ASP A 196 -16.73 -2.22 -0.09
N GLN A 197 -15.67 -1.39 0.01
CA GLN A 197 -14.96 -1.13 1.26
C GLN A 197 -15.80 -0.28 2.21
N ASP A 198 -15.62 -0.48 3.51
CA ASP A 198 -16.14 0.38 4.57
C ASP A 198 -15.46 1.76 4.53
N GLN A 199 -15.81 2.53 3.51
CA GLN A 199 -15.29 3.86 3.26
C GLN A 199 -16.26 4.68 2.38
N TRP A 200 -16.07 5.99 2.34
CA TRP A 200 -16.80 6.87 1.44
C TRP A 200 -16.74 6.43 -0.03
N TRP A 201 -17.90 6.28 -0.66
CA TRP A 201 -18.02 6.20 -2.10
C TRP A 201 -17.81 7.60 -2.68
N MET A 202 -16.72 7.74 -3.38
CA MET A 202 -16.40 8.99 -4.06
C MET A 202 -16.37 8.77 -5.57
N ALA A 203 -15.83 9.73 -6.31
CA ALA A 203 -15.57 9.57 -7.72
C ALA A 203 -14.55 10.60 -8.19
N GLY A 204 -13.79 10.27 -9.22
CA GLY A 204 -12.84 11.19 -9.82
C GLY A 204 -11.46 10.62 -10.06
N LEU A 205 -10.56 11.48 -10.50
CA LEU A 205 -9.14 11.22 -10.69
C LEU A 205 -8.41 11.59 -9.39
N HIS A 206 -8.27 10.65 -8.49
CA HIS A 206 -7.77 10.92 -7.12
C HIS A 206 -6.27 10.72 -6.93
N ARG A 207 -5.56 10.21 -7.94
CA ARG A 207 -4.10 10.11 -8.00
C ARG A 207 -3.55 10.85 -9.21
N GLU A 208 -2.22 10.99 -9.29
CA GLU A 208 -1.52 11.75 -10.32
C GLU A 208 -1.87 11.34 -11.76
N VAL A 209 -1.83 12.32 -12.67
CA VAL A 209 -1.93 12.11 -14.11
C VAL A 209 -0.75 12.75 -14.80
N PHE A 210 -0.07 12.03 -15.68
CA PHE A 210 1.05 12.56 -16.45
C PHE A 210 1.18 11.91 -17.83
N VAL A 211 1.98 12.51 -18.69
CA VAL A 211 2.47 11.91 -19.92
C VAL A 211 3.97 11.74 -19.85
N GLU A 212 4.47 10.65 -20.40
CA GLU A 212 5.91 10.40 -20.54
C GLU A 212 6.26 9.89 -21.94
N ALA A 213 7.50 10.11 -22.38
CA ALA A 213 8.03 9.67 -23.65
C ALA A 213 9.15 8.65 -23.43
N ARG A 214 8.85 7.38 -23.66
CA ARG A 214 9.80 6.26 -23.58
C ARG A 214 10.57 6.14 -24.89
N ALA A 215 11.86 5.78 -24.82
CA ALA A 215 12.64 5.54 -26.04
C ALA A 215 12.03 4.43 -26.91
N ALA A 216 12.36 4.38 -28.18
CA ALA A 216 11.87 3.34 -29.11
C ALA A 216 12.24 1.94 -28.61
N VAL A 217 13.43 1.79 -28.00
CA VAL A 217 13.81 0.65 -27.18
C VAL A 217 14.07 1.20 -25.78
N HIS A 218 13.40 0.67 -24.78
CA HIS A 218 13.42 1.17 -23.41
C HIS A 218 13.29 0.05 -22.39
N LEU A 219 13.67 0.31 -21.15
CA LEU A 219 13.38 -0.59 -20.04
C LEU A 219 11.89 -0.44 -19.66
N SER A 220 11.09 -1.46 -19.96
CA SER A 220 9.66 -1.47 -19.68
C SER A 220 9.34 -1.99 -18.28
N HIS A 221 10.19 -2.86 -17.74
CA HIS A 221 9.97 -3.50 -16.44
C HIS A 221 11.30 -3.81 -15.78
N LEU A 222 11.44 -3.56 -14.47
CA LEU A 222 12.63 -3.89 -13.68
C LEU A 222 12.20 -4.57 -12.38
N VAL A 223 12.46 -5.87 -12.29
CA VAL A 223 12.24 -6.67 -11.08
C VAL A 223 13.56 -6.89 -10.38
N CYS A 224 13.57 -6.71 -9.07
CA CYS A 224 14.72 -6.88 -8.21
C CYS A 224 14.36 -7.82 -7.05
N ASP A 225 14.56 -9.10 -7.24
CA ASP A 225 14.34 -10.12 -6.21
C ASP A 225 15.54 -10.10 -5.26
N ALA A 226 15.43 -9.33 -4.19
CA ALA A 226 16.45 -9.18 -3.15
C ALA A 226 16.10 -10.07 -1.96
N GLY A 227 17.01 -10.98 -1.62
CA GLY A 227 16.88 -11.94 -0.55
C GLY A 227 18.10 -11.94 0.38
N LEU A 228 18.05 -12.79 1.40
CA LEU A 228 19.13 -12.98 2.37
C LEU A 228 19.41 -14.48 2.52
N ASP A 229 20.69 -14.85 2.41
CA ASP A 229 21.22 -16.18 2.74
C ASP A 229 22.26 -16.00 3.85
N ALA A 230 21.91 -16.34 5.06
CA ALA A 230 22.65 -15.99 6.28
C ALA A 230 22.94 -14.47 6.34
N THR A 231 24.20 -14.05 6.17
CA THR A 231 24.63 -12.62 6.14
C THR A 231 24.89 -12.12 4.72
N THR A 232 24.69 -12.96 3.71
CA THR A 232 24.94 -12.64 2.30
C THR A 232 23.66 -12.18 1.63
N GLY A 233 23.64 -10.95 1.14
CA GLY A 233 22.57 -10.45 0.31
C GLY A 233 22.60 -11.13 -1.06
N THR A 234 21.48 -11.70 -1.46
CA THR A 234 21.28 -12.26 -2.79
C THR A 234 20.39 -11.34 -3.61
N LEU A 235 20.74 -11.07 -4.85
CA LEU A 235 19.92 -10.24 -5.74
C LEU A 235 19.85 -10.87 -7.12
N THR A 236 18.65 -11.07 -7.63
CA THR A 236 18.39 -11.31 -9.05
C THR A 236 17.66 -10.11 -9.63
N ALA A 237 18.35 -9.35 -10.49
CA ALA A 237 17.77 -8.22 -11.20
C ALA A 237 17.41 -8.64 -12.62
N THR A 238 16.13 -8.51 -12.99
CA THR A 238 15.61 -8.82 -14.33
C THR A 238 14.98 -7.58 -14.94
N ALA A 239 15.55 -7.14 -16.06
CA ALA A 239 15.01 -6.06 -16.87
C ALA A 239 14.31 -6.61 -18.10
N THR A 240 13.09 -6.13 -18.39
CA THR A 240 12.38 -6.42 -19.64
C THR A 240 12.43 -5.19 -20.53
N LEU A 241 12.75 -5.38 -21.81
CA LEU A 241 12.79 -4.30 -22.79
C LEU A 241 11.45 -4.23 -23.52
N GLY A 242 10.97 -3.00 -23.69
CA GLY A 242 9.85 -2.64 -24.54
C GLY A 242 10.29 -2.07 -25.87
N GLY A 243 9.36 -2.02 -26.82
CA GLY A 243 9.58 -1.53 -28.16
C GLY A 243 9.79 -2.63 -29.21
N LEU A 244 10.05 -2.24 -30.45
CA LEU A 244 10.28 -3.17 -31.57
C LEU A 244 11.76 -3.55 -31.60
N LEU A 245 12.08 -4.72 -31.04
CA LEU A 245 13.42 -5.27 -31.05
C LEU A 245 13.57 -6.30 -32.19
N PRO A 246 14.51 -6.11 -33.12
CA PRO A 246 14.85 -7.15 -34.09
C PRO A 246 15.44 -8.38 -33.39
N PRO A 247 15.31 -9.59 -33.95
CA PRO A 247 16.05 -10.76 -33.49
C PRO A 247 17.56 -10.51 -33.47
N ASP A 248 18.25 -11.02 -32.45
CA ASP A 248 19.71 -10.90 -32.26
C ASP A 248 20.21 -9.45 -32.24
N THR A 249 19.60 -8.65 -31.42
CA THR A 249 19.70 -7.17 -31.41
C THR A 249 21.03 -6.62 -30.90
N GLY A 250 21.80 -7.35 -30.17
CA GLY A 250 23.03 -6.87 -29.51
C GLY A 250 22.78 -5.92 -28.31
N TRP A 251 21.55 -5.67 -27.91
CA TRP A 251 21.21 -4.91 -26.74
C TRP A 251 21.62 -5.64 -25.45
N GLN A 252 22.04 -4.84 -24.44
CA GLN A 252 22.48 -5.34 -23.15
C GLN A 252 21.93 -4.47 -22.04
N VAL A 253 21.85 -5.02 -20.83
CA VAL A 253 21.59 -4.24 -19.61
C VAL A 253 22.75 -4.44 -18.65
N ARG A 254 23.40 -3.37 -18.24
CA ARG A 254 24.46 -3.37 -17.24
C ARG A 254 23.87 -3.06 -15.89
N PHE A 255 23.94 -4.03 -15.00
CA PHE A 255 23.44 -3.89 -13.63
C PHE A 255 24.60 -3.61 -12.66
N SER A 256 24.36 -2.76 -11.68
CA SER A 256 25.25 -2.59 -10.53
C SER A 256 24.44 -2.31 -9.27
N VAL A 257 25.02 -2.65 -8.11
CA VAL A 257 24.42 -2.38 -6.80
C VAL A 257 25.30 -1.40 -6.05
N GLU A 258 24.68 -0.41 -5.40
CA GLU A 258 25.38 0.60 -4.65
C GLU A 258 24.65 0.96 -3.35
N THR A 259 25.38 1.47 -2.37
CA THR A 259 24.80 2.14 -1.19
C THR A 259 24.06 3.41 -1.62
N LEU A 260 23.21 3.95 -0.77
CA LEU A 260 22.52 5.22 -1.04
C LEU A 260 23.52 6.38 -1.27
N GLY A 261 24.71 6.32 -0.65
CA GLY A 261 25.82 7.26 -0.87
C GLY A 261 26.58 7.06 -2.20
N GLY A 262 26.22 6.07 -3.02
CA GLY A 262 26.80 5.84 -4.33
C GLY A 262 28.06 4.97 -4.36
N ARG A 263 28.46 4.34 -3.23
CA ARG A 263 29.55 3.36 -3.18
C ARG A 263 29.07 2.04 -3.76
N ARG A 264 29.71 1.56 -4.82
CA ARG A 264 29.39 0.25 -5.44
C ARG A 264 29.72 -0.91 -4.51
N LEU A 265 28.87 -1.93 -4.56
CA LEU A 265 29.03 -3.20 -3.88
C LEU A 265 29.40 -4.28 -4.94
N GLY A 266 30.67 -4.40 -5.21
CA GLY A 266 31.19 -5.32 -6.21
C GLY A 266 31.18 -4.81 -7.66
N PRO A 267 31.56 -5.66 -8.63
CA PRO A 267 31.59 -5.31 -10.06
C PRO A 267 30.19 -5.23 -10.67
N ALA A 268 30.06 -4.44 -11.74
CA ALA A 268 28.86 -4.47 -12.55
C ALA A 268 28.76 -5.78 -13.33
N VAL A 269 27.54 -6.27 -13.50
CA VAL A 269 27.22 -7.49 -14.26
C VAL A 269 26.39 -7.11 -15.47
N THR A 270 26.79 -7.61 -16.64
CA THR A 270 26.07 -7.33 -17.89
C THR A 270 25.22 -8.52 -18.30
N GLY A 271 23.91 -8.31 -18.37
CA GLY A 271 22.95 -9.24 -18.94
C GLY A 271 22.73 -8.94 -20.43
N ARG A 272 22.87 -9.95 -21.28
CA ARG A 272 22.51 -9.82 -22.71
C ARG A 272 21.02 -10.01 -22.88
N VAL A 273 20.41 -9.17 -23.68
CA VAL A 273 18.98 -9.29 -24.01
C VAL A 273 18.78 -10.49 -24.89
N ARG A 274 17.94 -11.40 -24.46
CA ARG A 274 17.62 -12.63 -25.19
C ARG A 274 16.44 -12.36 -26.11
N SER A 275 16.61 -12.71 -27.39
CA SER A 275 15.62 -12.54 -28.45
C SER A 275 15.00 -13.84 -28.92
N LYS A 276 15.48 -14.97 -28.44
CA LYS A 276 15.04 -16.32 -28.82
C LYS A 276 14.44 -17.08 -27.65
N PHE A 277 13.59 -18.03 -27.97
CA PHE A 277 13.07 -18.98 -26.99
C PHE A 277 14.21 -19.82 -26.44
N GLU A 278 14.43 -19.80 -25.14
CA GLU A 278 15.40 -20.71 -24.48
C GLU A 278 14.90 -22.14 -24.47
N ARG A 279 13.58 -22.30 -24.40
CA ARG A 279 12.90 -23.58 -24.53
C ARG A 279 11.91 -23.48 -25.68
N PRO A 280 11.72 -24.54 -26.45
CA PRO A 280 10.70 -24.55 -27.50
C PRO A 280 9.33 -24.11 -26.95
N TYR A 281 8.69 -23.18 -27.68
CA TYR A 281 7.36 -22.67 -27.39
C TYR A 281 7.21 -21.81 -26.12
N VAL A 282 8.30 -21.43 -25.43
CA VAL A 282 8.24 -20.53 -24.27
C VAL A 282 9.01 -19.24 -24.59
N PHE A 283 8.30 -18.15 -24.70
CA PHE A 283 8.89 -16.81 -24.87
C PHE A 283 8.56 -15.94 -23.66
N THR A 284 9.57 -15.57 -22.90
CA THR A 284 9.46 -14.76 -21.67
C THR A 284 9.65 -13.24 -21.94
N GLY A 285 9.66 -12.81 -23.20
CA GLY A 285 9.95 -11.45 -23.59
C GLY A 285 11.45 -11.17 -23.80
N HIS A 286 11.77 -9.94 -24.20
CA HIS A 286 13.14 -9.48 -24.34
C HIS A 286 13.71 -9.12 -22.97
N THR A 287 14.28 -10.09 -22.27
CA THR A 287 14.77 -9.94 -20.90
C THR A 287 16.28 -10.03 -20.82
N ALA A 288 16.86 -9.28 -19.88
CA ALA A 288 18.23 -9.38 -19.45
C ALA A 288 18.26 -9.59 -17.92
N THR A 289 19.04 -10.54 -17.45
CA THR A 289 19.11 -10.88 -16.02
C THR A 289 20.54 -10.84 -15.53
N ALA A 290 20.73 -10.39 -14.29
CA ALA A 290 21.99 -10.45 -13.56
C ALA A 290 21.73 -10.93 -12.13
N SER A 291 22.69 -11.72 -11.59
CA SER A 291 22.64 -12.18 -10.21
C SER A 291 23.87 -11.70 -9.45
N PHE A 292 23.66 -11.34 -8.19
CA PHE A 292 24.69 -10.85 -7.28
C PHE A 292 24.68 -11.65 -5.98
N GLN A 293 25.88 -11.85 -5.44
CA GLN A 293 26.13 -12.33 -4.09
C GLN A 293 26.92 -11.23 -3.38
N LEU A 294 26.34 -10.62 -2.38
CA LEU A 294 26.87 -9.43 -1.71
C LEU A 294 27.14 -9.77 -0.24
N PRO A 295 28.38 -10.07 0.13
CA PRO A 295 28.70 -10.36 1.52
C PRO A 295 28.52 -9.13 2.41
N ASP A 296 28.22 -9.38 3.67
CA ASP A 296 28.16 -8.36 4.74
C ASP A 296 27.25 -7.17 4.42
N VAL A 297 26.06 -7.43 3.89
CA VAL A 297 25.04 -6.38 3.70
C VAL A 297 24.37 -6.05 5.02
N ASP A 298 24.04 -4.78 5.22
CA ASP A 298 23.13 -4.35 6.27
C ASP A 298 21.70 -4.81 5.90
N VAL A 299 21.13 -5.70 6.69
CA VAL A 299 19.80 -6.26 6.42
C VAL A 299 18.71 -5.23 6.63
N TRP A 300 17.62 -5.35 5.89
CA TRP A 300 16.44 -4.53 6.09
C TRP A 300 15.51 -5.16 7.14
N SER A 301 15.08 -4.36 8.10
CA SER A 301 13.97 -4.66 9.02
C SER A 301 13.23 -3.36 9.35
N ALA A 302 12.05 -3.45 9.99
CA ALA A 302 11.36 -2.25 10.48
C ALA A 302 12.14 -1.50 11.58
N GLU A 303 13.07 -2.15 12.26
CA GLU A 303 13.96 -1.54 13.26
C GLU A 303 15.21 -0.91 12.61
N SER A 304 15.72 -1.50 11.53
CA SER A 304 16.89 -1.04 10.78
C SER A 304 16.61 -1.08 9.26
N PRO A 305 15.97 -0.02 8.69
CA PRO A 305 15.51 -0.03 7.32
C PRO A 305 16.62 0.28 6.29
N SER A 306 17.64 -0.58 6.25
CA SER A 306 18.79 -0.44 5.36
C SER A 306 18.42 -0.68 3.90
N ARG A 307 18.75 0.26 3.03
CA ARG A 307 18.41 0.21 1.60
C ARG A 307 19.63 0.36 0.72
N TYR A 308 19.55 -0.27 -0.44
CA TYR A 308 20.55 -0.23 -1.50
C TYR A 308 19.89 0.20 -2.80
N ARG A 309 20.70 0.67 -3.75
CA ARG A 309 20.22 1.06 -5.08
C ARG A 309 20.75 0.08 -6.13
N VAL A 310 19.83 -0.54 -6.84
CA VAL A 310 20.12 -1.24 -8.09
C VAL A 310 20.07 -0.22 -9.22
N VAL A 311 21.13 -0.17 -10.03
CA VAL A 311 21.23 0.67 -11.22
C VAL A 311 21.19 -0.25 -12.44
N ALA A 312 20.29 0.01 -13.37
CA ALA A 312 20.15 -0.69 -14.64
C ALA A 312 20.40 0.30 -15.80
N GLU A 313 21.51 0.12 -16.52
CA GLU A 313 21.88 0.91 -17.70
C GLU A 313 21.53 0.12 -18.95
N LEU A 314 20.66 0.66 -19.79
CA LEU A 314 20.37 0.07 -21.11
C LEU A 314 21.45 0.49 -22.10
N VAL A 315 22.12 -0.50 -22.68
CA VAL A 315 23.25 -0.33 -23.58
C VAL A 315 22.88 -0.80 -25.00
N ASP A 316 23.04 0.05 -25.98
CA ASP A 316 22.74 -0.24 -27.37
C ASP A 316 23.83 -1.11 -28.02
N PRO A 317 23.62 -1.63 -29.27
CA PRO A 317 24.60 -2.44 -30.00
C PRO A 317 25.93 -1.74 -30.29
N ASN A 318 26.01 -0.40 -30.17
CA ASN A 318 27.24 0.39 -30.31
C ASN A 318 27.90 0.69 -28.96
N GLU A 319 27.49 0.02 -27.91
CA GLU A 319 27.97 0.19 -26.54
C GLU A 319 27.68 1.57 -25.89
N VAL A 320 26.67 2.27 -26.40
CA VAL A 320 26.22 3.55 -25.84
C VAL A 320 25.10 3.29 -24.80
N VAL A 321 25.23 3.90 -23.62
CA VAL A 321 24.16 3.92 -22.64
C VAL A 321 23.05 4.87 -23.13
N THR A 322 21.87 4.33 -23.36
CA THR A 322 20.71 5.07 -23.89
C THR A 322 19.69 5.45 -22.85
N GLU A 323 19.65 4.73 -21.73
CA GLU A 323 18.69 4.92 -20.65
C GLU A 323 19.22 4.33 -19.34
N VAL A 324 18.90 4.95 -18.23
CA VAL A 324 19.25 4.48 -16.88
C VAL A 324 18.00 4.45 -16.02
N HIS A 325 17.78 3.33 -15.32
CA HIS A 325 16.78 3.21 -14.27
C HIS A 325 17.44 2.87 -12.94
N THR A 326 16.78 3.23 -11.85
CA THR A 326 17.19 2.81 -10.51
C THR A 326 16.01 2.21 -9.76
N GLN A 327 16.28 1.23 -8.92
CA GLN A 327 15.32 0.64 -7.98
C GLN A 327 15.97 0.56 -6.61
N LEU A 328 15.27 1.02 -5.57
CA LEU A 328 15.69 0.80 -4.20
C LEU A 328 15.25 -0.58 -3.75
N VAL A 329 16.12 -1.29 -3.04
CA VAL A 329 15.89 -2.62 -2.49
C VAL A 329 16.41 -2.72 -1.07
N GLY A 330 15.86 -3.65 -0.28
CA GLY A 330 16.39 -4.05 1.02
C GLY A 330 16.58 -5.57 1.03
N PHE A 331 17.72 -6.02 1.54
CA PHE A 331 18.02 -7.44 1.66
C PHE A 331 17.35 -8.00 2.91
N ARG A 332 16.45 -8.94 2.74
CA ARG A 332 15.73 -9.61 3.81
C ARG A 332 15.21 -10.97 3.38
N SER A 333 14.89 -11.83 4.37
CA SER A 333 14.07 -13.03 4.17
C SER A 333 12.73 -12.90 4.90
N VAL A 334 11.69 -13.55 4.40
CA VAL A 334 10.41 -13.73 5.09
C VAL A 334 10.00 -15.17 4.98
N GLU A 335 9.62 -15.79 6.08
CA GLU A 335 9.20 -17.19 6.08
C GLU A 335 8.16 -17.46 7.17
N VAL A 336 7.34 -18.48 6.96
CA VAL A 336 6.47 -19.05 7.99
C VAL A 336 7.07 -20.41 8.39
N ARG A 337 7.49 -20.51 9.63
CA ARG A 337 8.10 -21.74 10.19
C ARG A 337 7.73 -21.87 11.66
N ASP A 338 7.47 -23.09 12.09
CA ASP A 338 7.18 -23.42 13.48
C ASP A 338 6.09 -22.56 14.13
N ARG A 339 5.03 -22.28 13.36
CA ARG A 339 3.91 -21.41 13.74
C ARG A 339 4.32 -19.95 14.01
N GLN A 340 5.34 -19.47 13.33
CA GLN A 340 5.82 -18.10 13.43
C GLN A 340 6.04 -17.49 12.04
N LEU A 341 5.71 -16.22 11.90
CA LEU A 341 6.17 -15.38 10.82
C LEU A 341 7.54 -14.82 11.21
N LEU A 342 8.54 -15.14 10.44
CA LEU A 342 9.91 -14.74 10.66
C LEU A 342 10.35 -13.73 9.61
N VAL A 343 11.08 -12.71 10.02
CA VAL A 343 11.85 -11.82 9.16
C VAL A 343 13.32 -12.02 9.49
N ASN A 344 14.16 -12.24 8.50
CA ASN A 344 15.59 -12.51 8.69
C ASN A 344 15.89 -13.65 9.71
N GLY A 345 14.99 -14.63 9.76
CA GLY A 345 15.12 -15.79 10.64
C GLY A 345 14.61 -15.57 12.06
N GLU A 346 14.24 -14.34 12.45
CA GLU A 346 13.76 -13.99 13.80
C GLU A 346 12.25 -13.75 13.82
N PRO A 347 11.53 -14.19 14.86
CA PRO A 347 10.12 -13.90 15.01
C PRO A 347 9.89 -12.40 15.29
N ILE A 348 8.84 -11.85 14.68
CA ILE A 348 8.48 -10.44 14.86
C ILE A 348 7.12 -10.30 15.54
N TRP A 349 6.94 -9.21 16.26
CA TRP A 349 5.63 -8.78 16.74
C TRP A 349 4.96 -7.87 15.68
N ILE A 350 3.68 -8.09 15.44
CA ILE A 350 2.85 -7.23 14.59
C ILE A 350 2.14 -6.21 15.48
N PHE A 351 2.81 -5.12 15.78
CA PHE A 351 2.23 -3.91 16.38
C PHE A 351 1.60 -3.08 15.27
N GLY A 352 0.43 -3.52 14.78
CA GLY A 352 -0.14 -3.07 13.52
C GLY A 352 -1.42 -2.27 13.64
N VAL A 353 -1.70 -1.51 12.58
CA VAL A 353 -2.99 -0.84 12.32
C VAL A 353 -3.43 -1.04 10.87
N ASN A 354 -4.74 -1.02 10.64
CA ASN A 354 -5.32 -0.89 9.31
C ASN A 354 -5.29 0.58 8.87
N ARG A 355 -5.07 0.86 7.58
CA ARG A 355 -4.99 2.21 7.07
C ARG A 355 -5.65 2.37 5.72
N HIS A 356 -6.62 3.28 5.65
CA HIS A 356 -7.20 3.80 4.43
C HIS A 356 -6.50 5.07 3.92
N ASP A 357 -6.51 5.29 2.59
CA ASP A 357 -6.17 6.58 1.99
C ASP A 357 -7.32 7.57 2.24
N HIS A 358 -7.15 8.46 3.22
CA HIS A 358 -8.14 9.49 3.55
C HIS A 358 -7.51 10.82 3.96
N HIS A 359 -8.14 11.91 3.53
CA HIS A 359 -7.84 13.27 4.00
C HIS A 359 -9.16 14.06 4.19
N PRO A 360 -9.33 14.78 5.29
CA PRO A 360 -10.64 15.38 5.65
C PRO A 360 -11.20 16.41 4.66
N THR A 361 -10.37 16.98 3.79
CA THR A 361 -10.84 17.96 2.79
C THR A 361 -10.64 17.52 1.34
N ARG A 362 -9.86 16.47 1.11
CA ARG A 362 -9.55 15.95 -0.24
C ARG A 362 -10.04 14.51 -0.46
N GLY A 363 -10.65 13.90 0.55
CA GLY A 363 -11.13 12.51 0.45
C GLY A 363 -9.98 11.54 0.16
N LYS A 364 -10.12 10.76 -0.91
CA LYS A 364 -9.13 9.75 -1.32
C LYS A 364 -7.88 10.32 -2.01
N ALA A 365 -7.81 11.63 -2.23
CA ALA A 365 -6.65 12.29 -2.82
C ALA A 365 -5.64 12.70 -1.74
N VAL A 366 -4.76 11.77 -1.37
CA VAL A 366 -3.69 11.96 -0.39
C VAL A 366 -2.38 12.38 -1.05
N THR A 367 -1.56 13.13 -0.34
CA THR A 367 -0.23 13.57 -0.78
C THR A 367 0.87 12.76 -0.09
N VAL A 368 2.10 12.83 -0.61
CA VAL A 368 3.28 12.24 0.06
C VAL A 368 3.46 12.79 1.47
N ALA A 369 3.17 14.08 1.69
CA ALA A 369 3.24 14.69 3.01
C ALA A 369 2.23 14.07 3.98
N ASP A 370 0.96 13.92 3.56
CA ASP A 370 -0.08 13.27 4.38
C ASP A 370 0.31 11.83 4.78
N MET A 371 0.82 11.07 3.81
CA MET A 371 1.27 9.69 4.05
C MET A 371 2.48 9.63 5.00
N ARG A 372 3.42 10.57 4.84
CA ARG A 372 4.58 10.68 5.74
C ARG A 372 4.16 11.04 7.16
N ASP A 373 3.21 11.97 7.32
CA ASP A 373 2.68 12.37 8.62
C ASP A 373 1.96 11.20 9.32
N ASP A 374 1.18 10.40 8.59
CA ASP A 374 0.59 9.16 9.10
C ASP A 374 1.68 8.22 9.64
N LEU A 375 2.69 7.87 8.82
CA LEU A 375 3.73 6.91 9.19
C LEU A 375 4.62 7.39 10.35
N LEU A 376 4.99 8.68 10.35
CA LEU A 376 5.75 9.26 11.46
C LEU A 376 4.94 9.25 12.77
N SER A 377 3.64 9.52 12.69
CA SER A 377 2.76 9.44 13.85
C SER A 377 2.60 8.00 14.35
N MET A 378 2.44 7.01 13.44
CA MET A 378 2.42 5.60 13.80
C MET A 378 3.69 5.20 14.56
N ARG A 379 4.87 5.49 14.02
CA ARG A 379 6.16 5.15 14.64
C ARG A 379 6.34 5.80 16.02
N ARG A 380 5.92 7.05 16.18
CA ARG A 380 5.96 7.76 17.48
C ARG A 380 5.02 7.15 18.53
N ASN A 381 4.05 6.37 18.11
CA ASN A 381 3.13 5.65 18.99
C ASN A 381 3.41 4.13 19.03
N ASN A 382 4.64 3.72 18.75
CA ASN A 382 5.10 2.32 18.79
C ASN A 382 4.38 1.37 17.81
N ILE A 383 3.77 1.91 16.75
CA ILE A 383 3.17 1.11 15.68
C ILE A 383 4.23 0.88 14.61
N THR A 384 4.49 -0.40 14.28
CA THR A 384 5.58 -0.83 13.37
C THR A 384 5.09 -1.58 12.16
N ALA A 385 3.78 -1.82 12.06
CA ALA A 385 3.18 -2.52 10.95
C ALA A 385 1.89 -1.85 10.48
N LEU A 386 1.59 -1.95 9.19
CA LEU A 386 0.32 -1.51 8.63
C LEU A 386 -0.24 -2.53 7.64
N ARG A 387 -1.56 -2.66 7.61
CA ARG A 387 -2.28 -3.31 6.51
C ARG A 387 -2.89 -2.24 5.62
N CYS A 388 -2.64 -2.34 4.32
CA CYS A 388 -3.20 -1.45 3.31
C CYS A 388 -4.69 -1.77 3.11
N ALA A 389 -5.52 -1.33 4.05
CA ALA A 389 -6.95 -1.59 4.04
C ALA A 389 -7.64 -0.74 2.96
N HIS A 390 -8.42 -1.29 2.08
CA HIS A 390 -8.47 -2.71 1.64
C HIS A 390 -8.15 -2.73 0.16
N TYR A 391 -6.99 -2.17 -0.20
CA TYR A 391 -6.52 -1.98 -1.58
C TYR A 391 -5.05 -1.54 -1.60
N PRO A 392 -4.35 -1.71 -2.72
CA PRO A 392 -2.99 -1.18 -2.88
C PRO A 392 -3.00 0.34 -2.73
N ASN A 393 -2.35 0.84 -1.68
CA ASN A 393 -2.26 2.28 -1.44
C ASN A 393 -1.41 2.98 -2.53
N ASP A 394 -1.26 4.30 -2.46
CA ASP A 394 -0.37 5.03 -3.36
C ASP A 394 1.04 4.41 -3.29
N PRO A 395 1.71 4.09 -4.41
CA PRO A 395 3.02 3.40 -4.38
C PRO A 395 4.09 4.17 -3.59
N ARG A 396 3.98 5.49 -3.51
CA ARG A 396 4.87 6.34 -2.70
C ARG A 396 4.74 6.10 -1.19
N LEU A 397 3.63 5.52 -0.71
CA LEU A 397 3.51 5.07 0.67
C LEU A 397 4.49 3.92 0.95
N LEU A 398 4.63 2.99 0.02
CA LEU A 398 5.56 1.87 0.17
C LEU A 398 7.02 2.33 0.15
N ASP A 399 7.37 3.31 -0.71
CA ASP A 399 8.69 3.97 -0.65
C ASP A 399 8.99 4.55 0.75
N LEU A 400 7.97 5.17 1.38
CA LEU A 400 8.08 5.71 2.74
C LEU A 400 8.15 4.61 3.79
N CYS A 401 7.42 3.50 3.63
CA CYS A 401 7.50 2.33 4.52
C CYS A 401 8.89 1.69 4.46
N ASP A 402 9.48 1.59 3.27
CA ASP A 402 10.85 1.12 3.08
C ASP A 402 11.88 2.03 3.77
N GLU A 403 11.63 3.35 3.78
CA GLU A 403 12.52 4.37 4.35
C GLU A 403 12.42 4.46 5.87
N ILE A 404 11.19 4.50 6.39
CA ILE A 404 10.90 4.76 7.80
C ILE A 404 11.01 3.48 8.63
N GLY A 405 10.85 2.31 7.99
CA GLY A 405 10.83 1.01 8.64
C GLY A 405 9.43 0.65 9.13
N MET A 406 8.57 0.17 8.21
CA MET A 406 7.24 -0.36 8.52
C MET A 406 7.06 -1.72 7.84
N TYR A 407 6.54 -2.71 8.56
CA TYR A 407 6.07 -3.94 7.92
C TYR A 407 4.71 -3.69 7.25
N VAL A 408 4.52 -4.22 6.06
CA VAL A 408 3.31 -4.00 5.27
C VAL A 408 2.66 -5.32 4.88
N VAL A 409 1.36 -5.42 5.11
CA VAL A 409 0.47 -6.32 4.40
C VAL A 409 -0.14 -5.53 3.26
N ASP A 410 0.28 -5.80 2.03
CA ASP A 410 -0.28 -5.15 0.84
C ASP A 410 -1.46 -5.96 0.32
N GLU A 411 -2.58 -5.29 0.05
CA GLU A 411 -3.87 -5.94 -0.12
C GLU A 411 -4.49 -5.63 -1.48
N ALA A 412 -4.99 -6.68 -2.14
CA ALA A 412 -5.69 -6.56 -3.41
C ALA A 412 -7.01 -5.81 -3.22
N ASN A 413 -7.33 -4.91 -4.17
CA ASN A 413 -8.57 -4.13 -4.18
C ASN A 413 -9.79 -5.04 -4.49
N LEU A 414 -10.12 -5.90 -3.54
CA LEU A 414 -11.17 -6.91 -3.64
C LEU A 414 -11.96 -6.97 -2.35
N GLU A 415 -13.15 -6.40 -2.36
CA GLU A 415 -14.12 -6.48 -1.28
C GLU A 415 -15.53 -6.50 -1.85
N SER A 416 -16.36 -7.43 -1.38
CA SER A 416 -17.75 -7.56 -1.83
C SER A 416 -18.67 -7.81 -0.64
N HIS A 417 -18.56 -7.00 0.39
CA HIS A 417 -19.18 -7.20 1.69
C HIS A 417 -20.69 -7.43 1.60
N ALA A 418 -21.41 -6.59 0.84
CA ALA A 418 -22.86 -6.73 0.64
C ALA A 418 -23.27 -8.03 -0.09
N TYR A 419 -22.39 -8.64 -0.86
CA TYR A 419 -22.64 -9.85 -1.64
C TYR A 419 -21.73 -11.02 -1.28
N ASN A 420 -20.86 -10.83 -0.30
CA ASN A 420 -19.95 -11.80 0.30
C ASN A 420 -19.59 -12.99 -0.63
N THR A 421 -20.13 -14.19 -0.39
CA THR A 421 -19.78 -15.41 -1.15
C THR A 421 -20.29 -15.44 -2.60
N SER A 422 -21.18 -14.53 -3.00
CA SER A 422 -21.80 -14.61 -4.33
C SER A 422 -20.83 -14.31 -5.48
N LEU A 423 -19.86 -13.39 -5.28
CA LEU A 423 -18.98 -12.94 -6.36
C LEU A 423 -17.68 -13.74 -6.44
N CYS A 424 -17.18 -14.26 -5.33
CA CYS A 424 -15.98 -15.10 -5.31
C CYS A 424 -16.17 -16.43 -6.06
N ASP A 425 -17.41 -16.88 -6.21
CA ASP A 425 -17.79 -18.08 -6.98
C ASP A 425 -18.18 -17.75 -8.43
N ASP A 426 -18.54 -16.51 -8.72
CA ASP A 426 -19.03 -16.13 -10.05
C ASP A 426 -17.88 -16.09 -11.08
N PRO A 427 -17.90 -16.97 -12.09
CA PRO A 427 -16.83 -17.00 -13.11
C PRO A 427 -16.76 -15.73 -13.97
N ARG A 428 -17.81 -14.91 -13.98
CA ARG A 428 -17.77 -13.61 -14.69
C ARG A 428 -16.83 -12.62 -14.05
N TYR A 429 -16.58 -12.74 -12.72
CA TYR A 429 -15.66 -11.89 -11.98
C TYR A 429 -14.22 -12.43 -11.89
N ARG A 430 -13.93 -13.64 -12.40
CA ARG A 430 -12.58 -14.23 -12.31
C ARG A 430 -11.49 -13.33 -12.89
N SER A 431 -11.73 -12.73 -14.05
CA SER A 431 -10.78 -11.78 -14.65
C SER A 431 -10.49 -10.59 -13.74
N THR A 432 -11.51 -10.12 -13.02
CA THR A 432 -11.39 -9.02 -12.06
C THR A 432 -10.49 -9.40 -10.89
N TRP A 433 -10.72 -10.59 -10.26
CA TRP A 433 -9.86 -11.09 -9.17
C TRP A 433 -8.40 -11.18 -9.59
N LEU A 434 -8.13 -11.88 -10.69
CA LEU A 434 -6.78 -12.07 -11.21
C LEU A 434 -6.11 -10.74 -11.57
N ALA A 435 -6.81 -9.85 -12.29
CA ALA A 435 -6.23 -8.59 -12.71
C ALA A 435 -5.83 -7.69 -11.53
N ARG A 436 -6.65 -7.64 -10.47
CA ARG A 436 -6.41 -6.78 -9.30
C ARG A 436 -5.21 -7.25 -8.48
N GLY A 437 -5.18 -8.52 -8.09
CA GLY A 437 -4.06 -9.05 -7.32
C GLY A 437 -2.78 -9.16 -8.13
N ALA A 438 -2.84 -9.61 -9.39
CA ALA A 438 -1.65 -9.71 -10.24
C ALA A 438 -1.00 -8.34 -10.45
N ARG A 439 -1.79 -7.30 -10.71
CA ARG A 439 -1.27 -5.94 -10.91
C ARG A 439 -0.72 -5.31 -9.64
N MET A 440 -1.26 -5.64 -8.47
CA MET A 440 -0.68 -5.28 -7.18
C MET A 440 0.73 -5.84 -7.04
N VAL A 441 0.88 -7.15 -7.19
CA VAL A 441 2.19 -7.82 -7.06
C VAL A 441 3.20 -7.30 -8.10
N GLU A 442 2.81 -7.15 -9.36
CA GLU A 442 3.68 -6.61 -10.41
C GLU A 442 4.12 -5.16 -10.15
N ARG A 443 3.31 -4.36 -9.47
CA ARG A 443 3.67 -3.00 -9.08
C ARG A 443 4.63 -2.98 -7.88
N ASP A 444 4.36 -3.81 -6.85
CA ASP A 444 4.88 -3.58 -5.51
C ASP A 444 5.93 -4.60 -5.04
N ARG A 445 6.22 -5.64 -5.83
CA ARG A 445 7.14 -6.73 -5.45
C ARG A 445 8.58 -6.31 -5.10
N ASN A 446 9.03 -5.14 -5.53
CA ASN A 446 10.37 -4.65 -5.24
C ASN A 446 10.52 -4.05 -3.82
N HIS A 447 9.41 -3.82 -3.09
CA HIS A 447 9.44 -3.19 -1.78
C HIS A 447 9.81 -4.19 -0.67
N PRO A 448 10.89 -3.96 0.10
CA PRO A 448 11.25 -4.81 1.23
C PRO A 448 10.25 -4.72 2.38
N SER A 449 9.54 -3.61 2.54
CA SER A 449 8.51 -3.41 3.57
C SER A 449 7.32 -4.36 3.41
N VAL A 450 6.97 -4.73 2.17
CA VAL A 450 5.88 -5.69 1.92
C VAL A 450 6.35 -7.09 2.32
N ILE A 451 5.81 -7.60 3.43
CA ILE A 451 6.17 -8.93 3.97
C ILE A 451 5.07 -9.98 3.78
N VAL A 452 3.86 -9.56 3.43
CA VAL A 452 2.70 -10.44 3.21
C VAL A 452 1.86 -9.88 2.05
N TRP A 453 1.38 -10.76 1.16
CA TRP A 453 0.36 -10.44 0.17
C TRP A 453 -1.01 -10.85 0.67
N SER A 454 -1.99 -9.92 0.62
CA SER A 454 -3.38 -10.20 0.95
C SER A 454 -4.25 -10.28 -0.30
N LEU A 455 -5.13 -11.26 -0.33
CA LEU A 455 -6.02 -11.52 -1.49
C LEU A 455 -7.25 -10.62 -1.52
N GLY A 456 -7.43 -9.76 -0.51
CA GLY A 456 -8.58 -8.87 -0.37
C GLY A 456 -9.19 -8.92 1.02
N ASN A 457 -10.37 -8.37 1.15
CA ASN A 457 -11.15 -8.25 2.38
C ASN A 457 -12.60 -8.69 2.14
N GLU A 458 -13.27 -9.21 3.15
CA GLU A 458 -14.73 -9.48 3.27
C GLU A 458 -15.46 -9.82 1.94
N ALA A 459 -14.88 -10.72 1.16
CA ALA A 459 -15.38 -11.14 -0.14
C ALA A 459 -15.73 -12.64 -0.20
N GLY A 460 -16.02 -13.26 0.96
CA GLY A 460 -16.24 -14.69 1.08
C GLY A 460 -14.99 -15.49 0.74
N TYR A 461 -15.14 -16.75 0.37
CA TYR A 461 -14.04 -17.57 -0.12
C TYR A 461 -14.51 -18.53 -1.20
N GLY A 462 -13.78 -18.60 -2.32
CA GLY A 462 -14.15 -19.43 -3.46
C GLY A 462 -13.07 -19.52 -4.53
N PRO A 463 -13.39 -20.16 -5.68
CA PRO A 463 -12.44 -20.48 -6.76
C PRO A 463 -11.69 -19.28 -7.34
N ASN A 464 -12.26 -18.08 -7.27
CA ASN A 464 -11.58 -16.88 -7.77
C ASN A 464 -10.40 -16.50 -6.86
N HIS A 465 -10.50 -16.73 -5.54
CA HIS A 465 -9.39 -16.55 -4.60
C HIS A 465 -8.30 -17.61 -4.80
N ASP A 466 -8.67 -18.89 -5.00
CA ASP A 466 -7.70 -19.96 -5.26
C ASP A 466 -6.90 -19.70 -6.54
N ALA A 467 -7.57 -19.22 -7.59
CA ALA A 467 -6.90 -18.87 -8.84
C ALA A 467 -5.89 -17.73 -8.64
N LEU A 468 -6.24 -16.71 -7.87
CA LEU A 468 -5.35 -15.60 -7.53
C LEU A 468 -4.18 -16.08 -6.65
N ALA A 469 -4.45 -16.84 -5.61
CA ALA A 469 -3.44 -17.41 -4.72
C ALA A 469 -2.41 -18.26 -5.49
N GLY A 470 -2.90 -19.12 -6.39
CA GLY A 470 -2.03 -19.93 -7.25
C GLY A 470 -1.13 -19.10 -8.16
N TRP A 471 -1.67 -18.00 -8.71
CA TRP A 471 -0.89 -17.07 -9.53
C TRP A 471 0.20 -16.36 -8.72
N ILE A 472 -0.15 -15.82 -7.53
CA ILE A 472 0.81 -15.10 -6.68
C ILE A 472 1.94 -16.01 -6.23
N ARG A 473 1.63 -17.22 -5.74
CA ARG A 473 2.66 -18.20 -5.33
C ARG A 473 3.61 -18.61 -6.46
N HIS A 474 3.13 -18.57 -7.71
CA HIS A 474 3.98 -18.83 -8.87
C HIS A 474 4.92 -17.66 -9.18
N VAL A 475 4.44 -16.43 -9.06
CA VAL A 475 5.19 -15.21 -9.46
C VAL A 475 6.08 -14.69 -8.35
N ASP A 476 5.62 -14.76 -7.10
CA ASP A 476 6.38 -14.38 -5.92
C ASP A 476 6.23 -15.42 -4.80
N PRO A 477 7.05 -16.46 -4.79
CA PRO A 477 7.05 -17.49 -3.73
C PRO A 477 7.77 -17.02 -2.44
N THR A 478 8.26 -15.79 -2.39
CA THR A 478 9.11 -15.28 -1.29
C THR A 478 8.31 -14.67 -0.13
N ARG A 479 7.02 -14.44 -0.34
CA ARG A 479 6.12 -13.86 0.66
C ARG A 479 4.92 -14.75 0.90
N PRO A 480 4.51 -14.94 2.17
CA PRO A 480 3.29 -15.66 2.51
C PRO A 480 2.04 -14.91 2.06
N LEU A 481 0.96 -15.68 1.88
CA LEU A 481 -0.37 -15.18 1.59
C LEU A 481 -1.20 -15.03 2.86
N HIS A 482 -2.09 -14.07 2.83
CA HIS A 482 -3.05 -13.74 3.87
C HIS A 482 -4.43 -13.58 3.24
N TYR A 483 -5.44 -14.25 3.81
CA TYR A 483 -6.83 -14.01 3.46
C TYR A 483 -7.77 -14.51 4.57
N GLU A 484 -8.52 -13.59 5.19
CA GLU A 484 -9.38 -13.88 6.34
C GLU A 484 -10.57 -14.76 5.98
N GLY A 485 -11.22 -14.53 4.82
CA GLY A 485 -12.39 -15.28 4.39
C GLY A 485 -12.12 -16.79 4.27
N ALA A 486 -10.91 -17.18 3.86
CA ALA A 486 -10.52 -18.58 3.77
C ALA A 486 -10.48 -19.25 5.17
N VAL A 487 -9.91 -18.59 6.17
CA VAL A 487 -9.83 -19.14 7.53
C VAL A 487 -11.18 -19.05 8.26
N PHE A 488 -12.01 -18.07 7.93
CA PHE A 488 -13.35 -17.96 8.48
C PHE A 488 -14.27 -19.11 8.00
N HIS A 489 -14.24 -19.40 6.70
CA HIS A 489 -15.11 -20.42 6.10
C HIS A 489 -14.62 -21.86 6.34
N GLU A 490 -13.32 -22.12 6.38
CA GLU A 490 -12.75 -23.47 6.45
C GLU A 490 -12.08 -23.79 7.80
N GLY A 491 -11.97 -22.82 8.70
CA GLY A 491 -11.43 -22.97 10.05
C GLY A 491 -9.91 -22.78 10.16
N TRP A 492 -9.46 -22.57 11.39
CA TRP A 492 -8.10 -22.08 11.69
C TRP A 492 -7.03 -23.16 11.65
N VAL A 493 -7.36 -24.41 11.91
CA VAL A 493 -6.35 -25.48 12.04
C VAL A 493 -5.96 -26.03 10.67
N ASP A 494 -6.94 -26.52 9.92
CA ASP A 494 -6.69 -27.27 8.69
C ASP A 494 -7.20 -26.56 7.42
N GLY A 495 -8.15 -25.63 7.56
CA GLY A 495 -8.82 -24.99 6.43
C GLY A 495 -8.09 -23.78 5.86
N GLY A 496 -8.52 -23.33 4.67
CA GLY A 496 -8.05 -22.10 4.02
C GLY A 496 -6.62 -22.10 3.49
N ARG A 497 -5.94 -23.24 3.47
CA ARG A 497 -4.51 -23.35 3.10
C ARG A 497 -4.23 -23.02 1.63
N ALA A 498 -5.20 -23.14 0.76
CA ALA A 498 -5.04 -22.77 -0.63
C ALA A 498 -4.84 -21.26 -0.79
N ALA A 499 -5.45 -20.45 0.08
CA ALA A 499 -5.47 -18.99 -0.03
C ALA A 499 -4.72 -18.26 1.10
N SER A 500 -4.42 -18.90 2.25
CA SER A 500 -3.76 -18.22 3.37
C SER A 500 -2.72 -19.09 4.06
N ASP A 501 -1.52 -18.54 4.21
CA ASP A 501 -0.41 -19.14 4.94
C ASP A 501 -0.38 -18.70 6.42
N LEU A 502 -1.31 -17.81 6.81
CA LEU A 502 -1.51 -17.29 8.14
C LEU A 502 -2.93 -17.61 8.63
N VAL A 503 -3.12 -17.71 9.94
CA VAL A 503 -4.45 -17.65 10.57
C VAL A 503 -4.71 -16.19 10.90
N CYS A 504 -5.63 -15.57 10.18
CA CYS A 504 -5.84 -14.12 10.21
C CYS A 504 -7.31 -13.74 10.46
N PRO A 505 -7.87 -14.08 11.63
CA PRO A 505 -9.26 -13.80 11.93
C PRO A 505 -9.52 -12.30 12.15
N MET A 506 -10.80 -11.91 11.95
CA MET A 506 -11.34 -10.62 12.38
C MET A 506 -12.01 -10.76 13.75
N TYR A 507 -11.70 -9.82 14.62
CA TYR A 507 -12.34 -9.63 15.94
C TYR A 507 -12.53 -10.94 16.74
N PRO A 508 -11.56 -11.86 16.79
CA PRO A 508 -11.67 -13.07 17.59
C PRO A 508 -11.68 -12.71 19.07
N THR A 509 -12.33 -13.53 19.91
CA THR A 509 -12.23 -13.37 21.35
C THR A 509 -10.86 -13.79 21.87
N ILE A 510 -10.45 -13.23 23.02
CA ILE A 510 -9.17 -13.57 23.69
C ILE A 510 -9.08 -15.07 23.94
N GLU A 511 -10.17 -15.68 24.42
CA GLU A 511 -10.24 -17.12 24.70
C GLU A 511 -10.04 -17.96 23.42
N SER A 512 -10.55 -17.49 22.27
CA SER A 512 -10.42 -18.24 21.01
C SER A 512 -8.99 -18.24 20.49
N ILE A 513 -8.28 -17.10 20.56
CA ILE A 513 -6.88 -17.05 20.14
C ILE A 513 -5.98 -17.83 21.13
N GLU A 514 -6.22 -17.75 22.43
CA GLU A 514 -5.52 -18.53 23.45
C GLU A 514 -5.73 -20.04 23.21
N ALA A 515 -6.96 -20.47 22.99
CA ALA A 515 -7.27 -21.86 22.69
C ALA A 515 -6.55 -22.37 21.44
N TYR A 516 -6.49 -21.57 20.36
CA TYR A 516 -5.73 -21.91 19.17
C TYR A 516 -4.22 -22.07 19.49
N GLY A 517 -3.62 -21.09 20.15
CA GLY A 517 -2.22 -21.11 20.50
C GLY A 517 -1.84 -22.30 21.40
N ARG A 518 -2.61 -22.54 22.49
CA ARG A 518 -2.40 -23.65 23.43
C ARG A 518 -2.69 -25.02 22.87
N SER A 519 -3.54 -25.10 21.83
CA SER A 519 -3.90 -26.40 21.22
C SER A 519 -2.68 -27.14 20.64
N GLY A 520 -1.65 -26.43 20.24
CA GLY A 520 -0.51 -26.97 19.50
C GLY A 520 -0.89 -27.55 18.13
N ARG A 521 -2.15 -27.40 17.69
CA ARG A 521 -2.66 -27.88 16.41
C ARG A 521 -2.45 -26.81 15.34
N GLY A 522 -2.23 -27.27 14.10
CA GLY A 522 -1.88 -26.37 12.99
C GLY A 522 -0.39 -25.98 12.99
N ASP A 523 0.06 -25.42 11.90
CA ASP A 523 1.45 -25.04 11.63
C ASP A 523 1.58 -23.55 11.24
N ARG A 524 0.47 -22.80 11.25
CA ARG A 524 0.42 -21.39 10.85
C ARG A 524 0.46 -20.47 12.08
N PRO A 525 1.14 -19.31 12.00
CA PRO A 525 1.01 -18.27 13.00
C PRO A 525 -0.38 -17.62 12.96
N LEU A 526 -0.87 -17.16 14.11
CA LEU A 526 -2.06 -16.35 14.20
C LEU A 526 -1.67 -14.87 14.29
N ILE A 527 -2.13 -14.10 13.30
CA ILE A 527 -1.97 -12.66 13.20
C ILE A 527 -3.35 -12.09 12.81
N MET A 528 -4.00 -11.40 13.72
CA MET A 528 -5.34 -10.87 13.48
C MET A 528 -5.31 -9.79 12.39
N CYS A 529 -6.09 -9.94 11.33
CA CYS A 529 -6.17 -8.91 10.30
C CYS A 529 -6.93 -7.68 10.78
N GLU A 530 -7.89 -7.88 11.71
CA GLU A 530 -8.62 -6.80 12.38
C GLU A 530 -8.93 -7.22 13.83
N TYR A 531 -8.69 -6.30 14.77
CA TYR A 531 -9.09 -6.46 16.15
C TYR A 531 -9.18 -5.11 16.86
N SER A 532 -9.70 -5.09 18.08
CA SER A 532 -9.71 -3.90 18.95
C SER A 532 -10.27 -2.65 18.25
N HIS A 533 -11.48 -2.77 17.69
CA HIS A 533 -12.19 -1.72 16.94
C HIS A 533 -12.24 -0.42 17.74
N ALA A 534 -11.67 0.67 17.19
CA ALA A 534 -11.38 1.91 17.93
C ALA A 534 -12.52 2.95 17.88
N MET A 535 -13.70 2.59 17.44
CA MET A 535 -14.85 3.51 17.35
C MET A 535 -15.26 4.02 18.73
N GLY A 536 -15.14 5.33 18.94
CA GLY A 536 -15.45 5.98 20.19
C GLY A 536 -14.55 5.47 21.33
N ASN A 537 -15.10 4.68 22.26
CA ASN A 537 -14.39 4.14 23.40
C ASN A 537 -14.37 2.60 23.41
N SER A 538 -14.42 1.98 22.24
CA SER A 538 -14.57 0.52 22.08
C SER A 538 -13.25 -0.24 21.94
N ASN A 539 -12.10 0.42 22.04
CA ASN A 539 -10.75 -0.15 21.97
C ASN A 539 -10.26 -0.72 23.32
N GLY A 540 -11.19 -1.27 24.12
CA GLY A 540 -10.86 -1.85 25.45
C GLY A 540 -10.21 -3.23 25.38
N SER A 541 -9.67 -3.67 26.53
CA SER A 541 -9.00 -4.98 26.70
C SER A 541 -7.78 -5.20 25.80
N LEU A 542 -7.15 -4.15 25.28
CA LEU A 542 -5.97 -4.28 24.44
C LEU A 542 -4.81 -4.93 25.18
N ALA A 543 -4.60 -4.55 26.44
CA ALA A 543 -3.59 -5.15 27.30
C ALA A 543 -3.84 -6.64 27.52
N ASP A 544 -5.11 -7.05 27.76
CA ASP A 544 -5.48 -8.47 27.97
C ASP A 544 -5.19 -9.31 26.70
N TYR A 545 -5.44 -8.75 25.49
CA TYR A 545 -5.04 -9.42 24.26
C TYR A 545 -3.52 -9.63 24.21
N TRP A 546 -2.74 -8.62 24.55
CA TRP A 546 -1.28 -8.69 24.47
C TRP A 546 -0.64 -9.54 25.55
N ASP A 547 -1.25 -9.67 26.72
CA ASP A 547 -0.82 -10.63 27.75
C ASP A 547 -0.95 -12.06 27.22
N VAL A 548 -2.05 -12.38 26.56
CA VAL A 548 -2.25 -13.70 25.94
C VAL A 548 -1.33 -13.88 24.73
N ILE A 549 -1.18 -12.87 23.86
CA ILE A 549 -0.33 -12.95 22.67
C ILE A 549 1.13 -13.22 23.06
N THR A 550 1.66 -12.48 24.01
CA THR A 550 3.06 -12.64 24.42
C THR A 550 3.32 -13.91 25.22
N GLY A 551 2.30 -14.40 25.94
CA GLY A 551 2.36 -15.62 26.74
C GLY A 551 2.05 -16.94 26.01
N THR A 552 1.64 -16.89 24.73
CA THR A 552 1.12 -18.07 24.03
C THR A 552 1.82 -18.28 22.69
N PRO A 553 2.52 -19.42 22.49
CA PRO A 553 3.22 -19.71 21.23
C PRO A 553 2.30 -19.73 20.01
N GLY A 554 2.78 -19.15 18.91
CA GLY A 554 2.03 -19.12 17.64
C GLY A 554 1.09 -17.92 17.49
N LEU A 555 1.05 -17.01 18.48
CA LEU A 555 0.34 -15.73 18.37
C LEU A 555 1.39 -14.62 18.21
N GLN A 556 1.16 -13.67 17.27
CA GLN A 556 2.15 -12.62 16.95
C GLN A 556 1.57 -11.21 16.85
N GLY A 557 0.33 -10.98 17.28
CA GLY A 557 -0.32 -9.67 17.27
C GLY A 557 -1.37 -9.53 16.17
N GLY A 558 -1.47 -8.34 15.59
CA GLY A 558 -2.49 -8.04 14.58
C GLY A 558 -2.58 -6.55 14.25
N PHE A 559 -3.64 -6.21 13.49
CA PHE A 559 -3.86 -4.86 12.99
C PHE A 559 -5.13 -4.28 13.62
N ILE A 560 -4.99 -3.22 14.41
CA ILE A 560 -6.12 -2.51 15.03
C ILE A 560 -6.98 -1.88 13.93
N TRP A 561 -8.28 -2.00 14.01
CA TRP A 561 -9.23 -1.28 13.19
C TRP A 561 -9.65 0.01 13.89
N GLU A 562 -9.30 1.20 13.41
CA GLU A 562 -8.30 1.49 12.39
C GLU A 562 -7.44 2.72 12.77
N TRP A 563 -6.58 3.18 11.83
CA TRP A 563 -5.63 4.27 12.09
C TRP A 563 -6.30 5.61 12.37
N LYS A 564 -7.22 6.06 11.50
CA LYS A 564 -7.85 7.37 11.68
C LYS A 564 -9.28 7.42 11.17
N ASP A 565 -10.09 8.28 11.79
CA ASP A 565 -11.45 8.59 11.34
C ASP A 565 -11.48 9.09 9.89
N HIS A 566 -12.54 8.76 9.16
CA HIS A 566 -12.76 9.24 7.79
C HIS A 566 -13.76 10.41 7.70
N GLY A 567 -13.93 11.19 8.74
CA GLY A 567 -14.82 12.37 8.73
C GLY A 567 -14.38 13.40 7.71
N LEU A 568 -15.35 13.96 6.98
CA LEU A 568 -15.14 15.00 5.97
C LEU A 568 -15.38 16.39 6.56
N LEU A 569 -14.37 17.25 6.54
CA LEU A 569 -14.44 18.60 7.13
C LEU A 569 -15.35 19.50 6.31
N THR A 570 -16.51 19.87 6.88
CA THR A 570 -17.54 20.68 6.23
C THR A 570 -18.23 21.60 7.22
N THR A 571 -19.17 22.40 6.74
CA THR A 571 -20.11 23.10 7.59
C THR A 571 -21.29 22.18 7.87
N LEU A 572 -21.42 21.75 9.11
CA LEU A 572 -22.48 20.87 9.58
C LEU A 572 -23.85 21.56 9.56
N PRO A 573 -24.98 20.81 9.65
CA PRO A 573 -26.34 21.41 9.67
C PRO A 573 -26.57 22.43 10.77
N ASN A 574 -25.83 22.40 11.87
CA ASN A 574 -25.87 23.38 12.96
C ASN A 574 -25.06 24.66 12.68
N GLY A 575 -24.49 24.80 11.48
CA GLY A 575 -23.71 25.97 11.07
C GLY A 575 -22.25 26.01 11.57
N LYS A 576 -21.79 24.98 12.33
CA LYS A 576 -20.40 24.88 12.81
C LYS A 576 -19.55 24.07 11.83
N ARG A 577 -18.28 24.39 11.75
CA ARG A 577 -17.31 23.52 11.07
C ARG A 577 -17.06 22.28 11.91
N GLY A 578 -17.06 21.11 11.28
CA GLY A 578 -16.82 19.82 11.91
C GLY A 578 -16.68 18.72 10.88
N PHE A 579 -16.40 17.52 11.36
CA PHE A 579 -16.28 16.35 10.51
C PHE A 579 -17.65 15.71 10.28
N ALA A 580 -18.05 15.64 9.01
CA ALA A 580 -19.28 14.98 8.60
C ALA A 580 -19.07 13.47 8.50
N TYR A 581 -20.13 12.73 8.79
CA TYR A 581 -20.25 11.28 8.64
C TYR A 581 -21.47 10.93 7.76
N GLY A 582 -21.72 9.65 7.54
CA GLY A 582 -22.79 9.17 6.65
C GLY A 582 -24.18 9.75 6.98
N GLY A 583 -24.92 10.13 5.95
CA GLY A 583 -26.23 10.78 6.02
C GLY A 583 -26.18 12.31 6.15
N GLN A 584 -25.03 12.90 6.44
CA GLN A 584 -24.93 14.34 6.65
C GLN A 584 -24.83 15.17 5.35
N PHE A 585 -24.67 14.50 4.21
CA PHE A 585 -24.81 15.11 2.89
C PHE A 585 -26.20 14.89 2.28
N GLY A 586 -27.14 14.24 3.04
CA GLY A 586 -28.49 13.94 2.61
C GLY A 586 -28.59 12.66 1.76
N GLU A 587 -27.54 11.88 1.67
CA GLU A 587 -27.48 10.61 0.96
C GLU A 587 -28.29 9.51 1.67
N LYS A 588 -28.79 8.56 0.85
CA LYS A 588 -29.46 7.33 1.30
C LYS A 588 -29.22 6.22 0.28
N PRO A 589 -28.94 4.98 0.74
CA PRO A 589 -28.71 4.55 2.14
C PRO A 589 -27.43 5.13 2.72
N HIS A 590 -27.24 5.01 4.05
CA HIS A 590 -26.00 5.36 4.74
C HIS A 590 -25.88 4.60 6.06
N ASP A 591 -24.65 4.39 6.55
CA ASP A 591 -24.36 3.68 7.79
C ASP A 591 -23.84 4.61 8.91
N GLY A 592 -24.19 5.90 8.83
CA GLY A 592 -24.01 6.86 9.92
C GLY A 592 -22.55 7.14 10.25
N ASN A 593 -22.21 7.01 11.54
CA ASN A 593 -20.92 7.42 12.07
C ASN A 593 -19.86 6.30 12.13
N PHE A 594 -20.06 5.19 11.42
CA PHE A 594 -19.04 4.13 11.36
C PHE A 594 -17.73 4.56 10.69
N VAL A 595 -17.71 5.69 9.98
CA VAL A 595 -16.48 6.35 9.52
C VAL A 595 -15.63 6.97 10.64
N ALA A 596 -16.09 6.97 11.89
CA ALA A 596 -15.41 7.54 13.05
C ALA A 596 -14.92 6.43 13.99
N ASP A 597 -14.06 5.60 13.50
CA ASP A 597 -13.56 4.36 14.10
C ASP A 597 -12.02 4.31 14.19
N GLY A 598 -11.38 5.47 14.06
CA GLY A 598 -9.93 5.61 14.11
C GLY A 598 -9.37 5.76 15.53
N LEU A 599 -8.10 5.37 15.71
CA LEU A 599 -7.27 5.74 16.86
C LEU A 599 -6.92 7.24 16.87
N MET A 600 -7.00 7.86 15.71
CA MET A 600 -6.77 9.29 15.48
C MET A 600 -8.00 9.92 14.85
N SER A 601 -8.28 11.17 15.18
CA SER A 601 -9.28 11.94 14.43
C SER A 601 -8.83 12.17 12.98
N SER A 602 -9.76 12.58 12.11
CA SER A 602 -9.49 12.83 10.69
C SER A 602 -8.36 13.85 10.44
N ASP A 603 -8.04 14.71 11.40
CA ASP A 603 -6.94 15.70 11.37
C ASP A 603 -5.74 15.31 12.22
N LEU A 604 -5.56 14.00 12.50
CA LEU A 604 -4.43 13.39 13.21
C LEU A 604 -4.28 13.85 14.68
N ARG A 605 -5.38 14.13 15.38
CA ARG A 605 -5.36 14.29 16.83
C ARG A 605 -5.64 12.92 17.47
N PRO A 606 -4.82 12.48 18.44
CA PRO A 606 -5.02 11.19 19.08
C PRO A 606 -6.32 11.16 19.89
N HIS A 607 -7.07 10.08 19.75
CA HIS A 607 -8.12 9.71 20.69
C HIS A 607 -7.53 9.10 21.95
N PRO A 608 -8.24 9.06 23.08
CA PRO A 608 -7.72 8.55 24.35
C PRO A 608 -7.11 7.14 24.28
N ALA A 609 -7.68 6.26 23.45
CA ALA A 609 -7.19 4.90 23.23
C ALA A 609 -5.73 4.82 22.72
N MET A 610 -5.25 5.86 22.05
CA MET A 610 -3.87 5.90 21.56
C MET A 610 -2.82 5.81 22.70
N GLN A 611 -3.14 6.30 23.89
CA GLN A 611 -2.24 6.19 25.05
C GLN A 611 -2.07 4.73 25.47
N GLU A 612 -3.14 3.94 25.47
CA GLU A 612 -3.06 2.51 25.75
C GLU A 612 -2.31 1.77 24.65
N VAL A 613 -2.57 2.08 23.38
CA VAL A 613 -1.83 1.49 22.24
C VAL A 613 -0.33 1.75 22.38
N MET A 614 0.07 3.00 22.63
CA MET A 614 1.49 3.36 22.84
C MET A 614 2.11 2.60 24.00
N TRP A 615 1.38 2.41 25.10
CA TRP A 615 1.83 1.66 26.25
C TRP A 615 1.95 0.17 25.98
N VAL A 616 0.92 -0.44 25.38
CA VAL A 616 0.89 -1.88 25.09
C VAL A 616 1.94 -2.27 24.05
N HIS A 617 2.15 -1.44 23.03
CA HIS A 617 3.12 -1.67 21.96
C HIS A 617 4.55 -1.18 22.29
N ARG A 618 4.82 -0.77 23.53
CA ARG A 618 6.17 -0.28 23.92
C ARG A 618 7.25 -1.33 23.67
N PRO A 619 8.42 -0.91 23.16
CA PRO A 619 9.51 -1.84 22.84
C PRO A 619 10.26 -2.36 24.07
N VAL A 620 10.11 -1.72 25.21
CA VAL A 620 10.74 -2.11 26.46
C VAL A 620 9.68 -2.30 27.55
N VAL A 621 9.69 -3.45 28.21
CA VAL A 621 8.84 -3.73 29.37
C VAL A 621 9.73 -3.76 30.61
N VAL A 622 9.28 -3.11 31.69
CA VAL A 622 9.95 -3.12 32.98
C VAL A 622 8.96 -3.57 34.05
N GLU A 623 9.34 -4.57 34.83
CA GLU A 623 8.56 -5.11 35.94
C GLU A 623 9.40 -5.11 37.18
N LEU A 624 8.76 -4.97 38.32
CA LEU A 624 9.42 -5.07 39.64
C LEU A 624 9.31 -6.51 40.14
N ASP A 625 10.44 -7.13 40.48
CA ASP A 625 10.49 -8.46 41.08
C ASP A 625 11.47 -8.46 42.29
N GLY A 626 10.89 -8.30 43.48
CA GLY A 626 11.66 -8.08 44.71
C GLY A 626 12.41 -6.74 44.69
N ASP A 627 13.72 -6.80 44.85
CA ASP A 627 14.61 -5.63 44.81
C ASP A 627 15.23 -5.37 43.42
N ASP A 628 14.76 -6.08 42.37
CA ASP A 628 15.24 -5.96 41.03
C ASP A 628 14.17 -5.42 40.09
N LEU A 629 14.61 -4.65 39.08
CA LEU A 629 13.86 -4.34 37.88
C LEU A 629 14.15 -5.42 36.79
N VAL A 630 13.11 -6.07 36.31
CA VAL A 630 13.18 -7.02 35.20
C VAL A 630 12.92 -6.23 33.91
N VAL A 631 13.97 -6.06 33.09
CA VAL A 631 13.93 -5.28 31.85
C VAL A 631 13.90 -6.24 30.67
N THR A 632 12.82 -6.23 29.90
CA THR A 632 12.61 -7.05 28.70
C THR A 632 12.67 -6.19 27.45
N ASN A 633 13.59 -6.53 26.53
CA ASN A 633 13.66 -5.98 25.19
C ASN A 633 12.72 -6.76 24.27
N ARG A 634 11.67 -6.13 23.74
CA ARG A 634 10.70 -6.73 22.81
C ARG A 634 11.06 -6.51 21.34
N ARG A 635 12.17 -5.84 21.05
CA ARG A 635 12.69 -5.69 19.69
C ARG A 635 13.27 -7.03 19.21
N SER A 636 13.16 -7.29 17.91
CA SER A 636 13.64 -8.54 17.30
C SER A 636 15.08 -8.45 16.76
N PHE A 637 15.61 -7.24 16.49
CA PHE A 637 16.89 -7.05 15.79
C PHE A 637 17.87 -6.11 16.50
N THR A 638 17.39 -5.19 17.31
CA THR A 638 18.23 -4.15 17.93
C THR A 638 18.21 -4.26 19.47
N ASP A 639 19.37 -4.00 20.08
CA ASP A 639 19.49 -3.83 21.52
C ASP A 639 18.85 -2.51 22.00
N LEU A 640 19.09 -2.13 23.24
CA LEU A 640 18.54 -0.92 23.85
C LEU A 640 19.56 0.23 23.98
N ASP A 641 20.73 0.19 23.34
CA ASP A 641 21.80 1.18 23.52
C ASP A 641 21.44 2.57 22.97
N ASP A 642 20.48 2.62 22.03
CA ASP A 642 19.91 3.84 21.48
C ASP A 642 18.93 4.55 22.43
N LEU A 643 18.55 3.89 23.52
CA LEU A 643 17.61 4.40 24.52
C LEU A 643 18.33 4.83 25.79
N ARG A 644 17.77 5.82 26.46
CA ARG A 644 18.11 6.27 27.79
C ARG A 644 16.96 5.94 28.74
N ALA A 645 17.27 5.37 29.92
CA ALA A 645 16.31 5.10 30.97
C ALA A 645 16.56 6.07 32.13
N ASP A 646 15.58 6.88 32.48
CA ASP A 646 15.57 7.72 33.67
C ASP A 646 14.56 7.17 34.67
N TRP A 647 14.92 7.13 35.96
CA TRP A 647 14.04 6.66 37.00
C TRP A 647 13.70 7.78 38.01
N GLU A 648 12.50 7.70 38.55
CA GLU A 648 12.01 8.56 39.63
C GLU A 648 11.45 7.66 40.74
N LEU A 649 11.91 7.89 41.98
CA LEU A 649 11.36 7.28 43.19
C LEU A 649 10.26 8.18 43.73
N LEU A 650 9.08 7.65 43.91
CA LEU A 650 7.95 8.35 44.51
C LEU A 650 7.68 7.71 45.90
N VAL A 651 7.61 8.54 46.91
CA VAL A 651 7.22 8.16 48.26
C VAL A 651 5.97 8.94 48.64
N ASP A 652 4.88 8.24 48.97
CA ASP A 652 3.56 8.83 49.19
C ASP A 652 3.12 9.79 48.04
N GLY A 653 3.43 9.42 46.79
CA GLY A 653 3.09 10.18 45.59
C GLY A 653 3.99 11.40 45.29
N VAL A 654 5.04 11.63 46.09
CA VAL A 654 5.99 12.74 45.91
C VAL A 654 7.35 12.18 45.43
N VAL A 655 7.90 12.78 44.34
CA VAL A 655 9.24 12.42 43.88
C VAL A 655 10.28 12.82 44.93
N THR A 656 10.99 11.84 45.49
CA THR A 656 12.00 12.03 46.53
C THR A 656 13.43 11.82 46.03
N ASP A 657 13.61 11.03 44.97
CA ASP A 657 14.90 10.78 44.34
C ASP A 657 14.72 10.46 42.83
N CYS A 658 15.77 10.67 42.05
CA CYS A 658 15.75 10.39 40.61
C CYS A 658 17.16 10.23 40.05
N GLY A 659 17.31 9.57 38.95
CA GLY A 659 18.59 9.40 38.27
C GLY A 659 18.49 8.68 36.93
N GLU A 660 19.63 8.46 36.29
CA GLU A 660 19.71 7.61 35.09
C GLU A 660 19.87 6.14 35.56
N LEU A 661 19.06 5.25 34.99
CA LEU A 661 19.18 3.81 35.24
C LEU A 661 20.27 3.26 34.30
N THR A 662 21.36 2.79 34.90
CA THR A 662 22.39 2.10 34.13
C THR A 662 21.95 0.67 33.87
N ILE A 663 21.63 0.40 32.63
CA ILE A 663 21.36 -0.95 32.10
C ILE A 663 22.57 -1.39 31.29
N GLY A 664 22.96 -2.65 31.39
CA GLY A 664 23.92 -3.24 30.45
C GLY A 664 23.32 -3.45 29.05
N ASP A 665 24.06 -4.15 28.22
CA ASP A 665 23.57 -4.55 26.90
C ASP A 665 22.37 -5.49 27.07
N VAL A 666 21.21 -5.11 26.53
CA VAL A 666 20.01 -5.94 26.51
C VAL A 666 19.77 -6.39 25.06
N ALA A 667 20.21 -7.60 24.77
CA ALA A 667 20.10 -8.16 23.42
C ALA A 667 18.63 -8.20 22.94
N PRO A 668 18.38 -8.26 21.63
CA PRO A 668 17.04 -8.45 21.09
C PRO A 668 16.34 -9.67 21.70
N SER A 669 15.05 -9.55 21.95
CA SER A 669 14.19 -10.61 22.53
C SER A 669 14.71 -11.21 23.82
N SER A 670 15.47 -10.44 24.62
CA SER A 670 16.06 -10.91 25.89
C SER A 670 15.58 -10.11 27.10
N THR A 671 15.80 -10.71 28.28
CA THR A 671 15.43 -10.12 29.56
C THR A 671 16.66 -10.11 30.49
N ILE A 672 16.86 -8.99 31.16
CA ILE A 672 17.90 -8.87 32.22
C ILE A 672 17.29 -8.43 33.54
N ARG A 673 18.04 -8.66 34.62
CA ARG A 673 17.75 -8.13 35.95
C ARG A 673 18.71 -7.00 36.30
N VAL A 674 18.16 -5.89 36.77
CA VAL A 674 18.91 -4.71 37.19
C VAL A 674 18.51 -4.38 38.61
N ALA A 675 19.45 -4.33 39.55
CA ALA A 675 19.16 -3.96 40.91
C ALA A 675 18.55 -2.55 41.01
N LEU A 676 17.61 -2.36 41.93
CA LEU A 676 17.07 -1.03 42.19
C LEU A 676 18.22 -0.06 42.53
N PRO A 677 18.26 1.15 41.96
CA PRO A 677 19.33 2.12 42.25
C PRO A 677 19.16 2.84 43.58
N PHE A 678 18.17 2.46 44.37
CA PHE A 678 17.84 3.01 45.70
C PHE A 678 17.34 1.91 46.63
N VAL A 679 17.31 2.18 47.92
CA VAL A 679 16.68 1.32 48.92
C VAL A 679 15.29 1.91 49.23
N PRO A 680 14.20 1.15 49.03
CA PRO A 680 12.87 1.63 49.37
C PRO A 680 12.74 1.95 50.86
N PRO A 681 12.14 3.08 51.27
CA PRO A 681 11.89 3.39 52.66
C PRO A 681 10.80 2.47 53.26
N ASP A 682 11.02 2.03 54.52
CA ASP A 682 10.04 1.20 55.19
C ASP A 682 8.77 1.97 55.55
N GLY A 683 7.62 1.32 55.41
CA GLY A 683 6.32 1.79 55.90
C GLY A 683 5.67 2.92 55.11
N ALA A 684 6.18 3.26 53.95
CA ALA A 684 5.60 4.25 53.02
C ALA A 684 4.99 3.57 51.78
N ASP A 685 4.10 4.27 51.06
CA ASP A 685 3.67 3.89 49.71
C ASP A 685 4.77 4.29 48.74
N VAL A 686 5.44 3.28 48.16
CA VAL A 686 6.60 3.48 47.30
C VAL A 686 6.31 3.01 45.88
N SER A 687 6.56 3.88 44.90
CA SER A 687 6.51 3.52 43.49
C SER A 687 7.75 4.03 42.75
N VAL A 688 8.11 3.35 41.65
CA VAL A 688 9.17 3.75 40.76
C VAL A 688 8.61 3.97 39.37
N THR A 689 8.95 5.09 38.77
CA THR A 689 8.66 5.36 37.32
C THR A 689 9.95 5.27 36.54
N VAL A 690 9.96 4.46 35.50
CA VAL A 690 11.09 4.38 34.53
C VAL A 690 10.63 4.94 33.21
N ARG A 691 11.35 5.98 32.75
CA ARG A 691 11.07 6.63 31.46
C ARG A 691 12.17 6.33 30.47
N TRP A 692 11.74 5.88 29.29
CA TRP A 692 12.64 5.58 28.18
C TRP A 692 12.56 6.68 27.12
N THR A 693 13.69 7.18 26.69
CA THR A 693 13.80 8.21 25.65
C THR A 693 14.92 7.87 24.68
N GLN A 694 14.78 8.30 23.43
CA GLN A 694 15.81 8.12 22.42
C GLN A 694 17.04 8.98 22.72
N ARG A 695 18.23 8.38 22.75
CA ARG A 695 19.50 9.12 22.88
C ARG A 695 19.85 9.93 21.64
N ARG A 696 19.45 9.46 20.46
CA ARG A 696 19.75 10.06 19.15
C ARG A 696 18.46 10.21 18.33
N ALA A 697 18.48 11.17 17.39
CA ALA A 697 17.40 11.29 16.43
C ALA A 697 17.35 10.05 15.54
N SER A 698 16.14 9.57 15.27
CA SER A 698 15.80 8.54 14.28
C SER A 698 15.12 9.15 13.05
N PRO A 699 14.90 8.39 11.97
CA PRO A 699 14.14 8.88 10.81
C PRO A 699 12.72 9.38 11.15
N TRP A 700 12.14 8.99 12.28
CA TRP A 700 10.75 9.26 12.67
C TRP A 700 10.59 10.12 13.93
N ALA A 701 11.64 10.32 14.74
CA ALA A 701 11.57 11.16 15.94
C ALA A 701 12.91 11.85 16.25
N ALA A 702 12.82 12.96 16.98
CA ALA A 702 14.00 13.65 17.52
C ALA A 702 14.61 12.90 18.70
N ALA A 703 15.84 13.22 19.07
CA ALA A 703 16.41 12.81 20.35
C ALA A 703 15.53 13.31 21.50
N GLY A 704 15.36 12.48 22.55
CA GLY A 704 14.52 12.79 23.71
C GLY A 704 13.05 12.37 23.55
N HIS A 705 12.67 11.81 22.41
CA HIS A 705 11.32 11.24 22.22
C HIS A 705 11.14 9.98 23.01
#